data_121181a94c18bd7930d0f90ef857b97e
#
_entry.id   121181a94c18bd7930d0f90ef857b97e
#
_cell.length_a   1.000
_cell.length_b   1.000
_cell.length_c   1.000
_cell.angle_alpha   90.00
_cell.angle_beta   90.00
_cell.angle_gamma   90.00
#
_symmetry.space_group_name_H-M   'P 1'
#
loop_
_entity.id
_entity.type
_entity.pdbx_description
1 polymer ?
#
loop_
_entity_poly.entity_id
_entity_poly.type
_entity_poly.pdbx_seq_one_letter_code
_entity_poly.pdbx_strand_id
1 'polypeptide(L)'
;MADKRLPLLIELGTEELPPKALDDLAGAFAQGIVEGLRKRGVAAGYEAAKTYASPRRLAVYLPDVAVAQPEQTVERRGPAVAASLAADGTPSKALVGFAQSCGVDVAALEKLETDKGAWFVFRAVKPGQPTAALLPEVVAESLKALPIPKAMRWGNREDSFVRPVHTLLMLHGADVVDGQALGLSSGRLSSGHRFHHPEPVSVADADSWLDTLRQAHVIADPAERRQRVVDEVAQVATGGMPRLGEGLLAEIANLTEWPVAIACTFEREFLDVPPEALVTTMETNQKFVPVFAEDGRLTEHFIGVANIESRDPSEIRKGFERVIRPRFADAKFFWDADLKTPLADHQEGLKSVTYQQSLGSLWDKTVRVAELARVIANRVGVDAGQATQAAALAKCDLLTRMVGEFPELQGVMGRYYATRQGLPADVADALDSFYQPRFGGDAIAAGKVGQVLAVAERLDTLAGIFAVGLKPSGNKDPFALRRAALGLARTLIEAGLDIDLRAALSEAFELVPEAALVAGVKPGKDGKPPAVDIGARRRELGDEVQAFVLERLRGYYADQGFSADQFEAVIAVSPATLPDFDRRLRAVGAFARRPEAASLAAANKRVANILRKQAEEAGASPVPATVDPAHFELDAERALHAALDAARAETKGMLASGDYTGTLARLAALQGPVDTFFDDVLVNADNAAVRGNRLALLAQLKATFGAIADISRL
;
A
#
# COMPACT_ATOMS: atom_id res chain seq x y z
N MET A 1 12.86 32.98 -32.89
CA MET A 1 13.75 32.03 -32.15
C MET A 1 13.00 31.09 -31.25
N ALA A 2 11.83 31.43 -30.73
CA ALA A 2 11.06 30.57 -29.82
C ALA A 2 10.58 29.23 -30.42
N ASP A 3 10.46 29.12 -31.72
CA ASP A 3 9.97 27.89 -32.42
C ASP A 3 11.04 26.82 -32.61
N LYS A 4 12.31 27.14 -32.37
CA LYS A 4 13.38 26.15 -32.49
C LYS A 4 13.39 25.28 -31.24
N ARG A 5 13.33 23.95 -31.44
CA ARG A 5 13.37 22.94 -30.37
C ARG A 5 14.52 21.99 -30.62
N LEU A 6 15.14 21.55 -29.58
CA LEU A 6 16.32 20.68 -29.63
C LEU A 6 16.21 19.62 -28.52
N PRO A 7 16.85 18.46 -28.69
CA PRO A 7 16.95 17.49 -27.63
C PRO A 7 17.78 18.02 -26.46
N LEU A 8 17.36 17.70 -25.26
CA LEU A 8 18.04 18.06 -24.01
C LEU A 8 18.52 16.81 -23.28
N LEU A 9 19.78 16.81 -22.88
CA LEU A 9 20.37 15.80 -22.01
C LEU A 9 20.92 16.45 -20.76
N ILE A 10 20.59 15.88 -19.60
CA ILE A 10 21.23 16.19 -18.32
C ILE A 10 21.70 14.89 -17.72
N GLU A 11 22.99 14.79 -17.41
CA GLU A 11 23.60 13.64 -16.71
C GLU A 11 24.36 14.12 -15.48
N LEU A 12 24.17 13.43 -14.37
CA LEU A 12 24.99 13.53 -13.17
C LEU A 12 25.77 12.23 -12.99
N GLY A 13 27.08 12.27 -13.15
CA GLY A 13 27.98 11.14 -12.89
C GLY A 13 28.40 11.09 -11.43
N THR A 14 28.37 9.92 -10.82
CA THR A 14 28.56 9.71 -9.37
C THR A 14 29.46 8.51 -9.09
N GLU A 15 29.84 8.31 -7.82
CA GLU A 15 30.18 6.99 -7.29
C GLU A 15 28.94 6.11 -7.17
N GLU A 16 29.12 4.81 -6.86
CA GLU A 16 28.03 3.81 -6.89
C GLU A 16 26.86 4.20 -5.97
N LEU A 17 25.74 4.49 -6.61
CA LEU A 17 24.47 4.80 -5.96
C LEU A 17 23.87 3.54 -5.29
N PRO A 18 23.12 3.67 -4.19
CA PRO A 18 22.49 2.53 -3.55
C PRO A 18 21.50 1.83 -4.51
N PRO A 19 21.67 0.53 -4.81
CA PRO A 19 20.88 -0.14 -5.85
C PRO A 19 19.38 -0.15 -5.59
N LYS A 20 18.97 -0.21 -4.31
CA LYS A 20 17.54 -0.16 -3.91
C LYS A 20 16.89 1.22 -4.06
N ALA A 21 17.68 2.29 -4.08
CA ALA A 21 17.19 3.65 -4.23
C ALA A 21 17.37 4.21 -5.64
N LEU A 22 18.07 3.49 -6.52
CA LEU A 22 18.47 4.02 -7.82
C LEU A 22 17.28 4.38 -8.71
N ASP A 23 16.27 3.51 -8.79
CA ASP A 23 15.10 3.74 -9.63
C ASP A 23 14.27 4.93 -9.13
N ASP A 24 14.09 5.05 -7.80
CA ASP A 24 13.38 6.18 -7.19
C ASP A 24 14.13 7.50 -7.38
N LEU A 25 15.46 7.49 -7.21
CA LEU A 25 16.29 8.65 -7.44
C LEU A 25 16.26 9.11 -8.90
N ALA A 26 16.33 8.16 -9.84
CA ALA A 26 16.29 8.45 -11.27
C ALA A 26 14.92 9.01 -11.69
N GLY A 27 13.84 8.40 -11.23
CA GLY A 27 12.48 8.87 -11.49
C GLY A 27 12.24 10.27 -10.94
N ALA A 28 12.63 10.52 -9.68
CA ALA A 28 12.48 11.82 -9.04
C ALA A 28 13.34 12.90 -9.73
N PHE A 29 14.57 12.55 -10.16
CA PHE A 29 15.45 13.46 -10.89
C PHE A 29 14.81 13.88 -12.22
N ALA A 30 14.35 12.91 -13.02
CA ALA A 30 13.71 13.18 -14.30
C ALA A 30 12.41 14.00 -14.11
N GLN A 31 11.58 13.62 -13.13
CA GLN A 31 10.35 14.35 -12.83
C GLN A 31 10.63 15.81 -12.44
N GLY A 32 11.59 16.04 -11.56
CA GLY A 32 11.99 17.39 -11.14
C GLY A 32 12.42 18.27 -12.31
N ILE A 33 13.26 17.72 -13.20
CA ILE A 33 13.71 18.43 -14.42
C ILE A 33 12.52 18.76 -15.34
N VAL A 34 11.70 17.78 -15.65
CA VAL A 34 10.55 17.98 -16.56
C VAL A 34 9.56 19.01 -16.01
N GLU A 35 9.20 18.89 -14.73
CA GLU A 35 8.31 19.85 -14.08
C GLU A 35 8.89 21.26 -14.03
N GLY A 36 10.20 21.38 -13.75
CA GLY A 36 10.91 22.65 -13.75
C GLY A 36 10.89 23.34 -15.12
N LEU A 37 11.12 22.57 -16.20
CA LEU A 37 11.07 23.06 -17.58
C LEU A 37 9.63 23.40 -18.01
N ARG A 38 8.65 22.56 -17.63
CA ARG A 38 7.22 22.79 -17.91
C ARG A 38 6.71 24.06 -17.23
N LYS A 39 7.03 24.28 -15.97
CA LYS A 39 6.66 25.50 -15.22
C LYS A 39 7.24 26.75 -15.88
N ARG A 40 8.38 26.63 -16.55
CA ARG A 40 9.04 27.72 -17.29
C ARG A 40 8.59 27.82 -18.75
N GLY A 41 7.69 26.93 -19.20
CA GLY A 41 7.09 26.98 -20.54
C GLY A 41 7.99 26.57 -21.69
N VAL A 42 9.08 25.82 -21.44
CA VAL A 42 10.05 25.40 -22.47
C VAL A 42 9.94 23.91 -22.84
N ALA A 43 9.17 23.12 -22.07
CA ALA A 43 8.86 21.72 -22.38
C ALA A 43 7.36 21.44 -22.21
N ALA A 44 6.82 20.46 -22.96
CA ALA A 44 5.40 20.13 -22.94
C ALA A 44 4.99 19.28 -21.71
N GLY A 45 5.69 18.20 -21.41
CA GLY A 45 5.37 17.31 -20.31
C GLY A 45 6.30 16.10 -20.21
N TYR A 46 5.95 15.19 -19.28
CA TYR A 46 6.78 14.01 -18.96
C TYR A 46 6.70 12.91 -20.00
N GLU A 47 5.64 12.86 -20.82
CA GLU A 47 5.33 11.75 -21.73
C GLU A 47 6.43 11.42 -22.76
N ALA A 48 7.22 12.42 -23.14
CA ALA A 48 8.33 12.26 -24.10
C ALA A 48 9.70 12.12 -23.40
N ALA A 49 9.78 12.31 -22.08
CA ALA A 49 11.03 12.23 -21.34
C ALA A 49 11.45 10.77 -21.15
N LYS A 50 12.74 10.51 -21.30
CA LYS A 50 13.35 9.21 -21.00
C LYS A 50 14.25 9.34 -19.78
N THR A 51 14.04 8.45 -18.81
CA THR A 51 14.83 8.38 -17.61
C THR A 51 15.89 7.30 -17.76
N TYR A 52 17.13 7.65 -17.50
CA TYR A 52 18.25 6.73 -17.56
C TYR A 52 18.99 6.70 -16.23
N ALA A 53 19.48 5.54 -15.86
CA ALA A 53 20.31 5.36 -14.68
C ALA A 53 21.25 4.17 -14.82
N SER A 54 22.43 4.29 -14.24
CA SER A 54 23.33 3.16 -13.98
C SER A 54 23.86 3.28 -12.54
N PRO A 55 24.58 2.29 -12.01
CA PRO A 55 25.18 2.40 -10.68
C PRO A 55 25.87 3.73 -10.40
N ARG A 56 26.45 4.36 -11.41
CA ARG A 56 27.27 5.55 -11.29
C ARG A 56 26.73 6.79 -12.01
N ARG A 57 25.42 6.82 -12.37
CA ARG A 57 24.81 7.99 -13.02
C ARG A 57 23.30 8.07 -12.86
N LEU A 58 22.81 9.29 -12.90
CA LEU A 58 21.43 9.64 -13.12
C LEU A 58 21.36 10.50 -14.38
N ALA A 59 20.44 10.23 -15.30
CA ALA A 59 20.28 11.06 -16.48
C ALA A 59 18.83 11.16 -16.93
N VAL A 60 18.51 12.28 -17.58
CA VAL A 60 17.23 12.51 -18.23
C VAL A 60 17.47 13.05 -19.63
N TYR A 61 16.73 12.50 -20.59
CA TYR A 61 16.73 12.94 -21.97
C TYR A 61 15.31 13.38 -22.37
N LEU A 62 15.21 14.57 -22.96
CA LEU A 62 13.98 15.08 -23.56
C LEU A 62 14.22 15.36 -25.03
N PRO A 63 13.47 14.76 -25.97
CA PRO A 63 13.73 14.93 -27.41
C PRO A 63 13.38 16.32 -27.94
N ASP A 64 12.56 17.07 -27.22
CA ASP A 64 11.89 18.26 -27.75
C ASP A 64 11.75 19.36 -26.68
N VAL A 65 12.78 20.19 -26.53
CA VAL A 65 12.82 21.34 -25.61
C VAL A 65 13.05 22.63 -26.39
N ALA A 66 12.23 23.65 -26.14
CA ALA A 66 12.35 24.95 -26.79
C ALA A 66 13.69 25.62 -26.40
N VAL A 67 14.31 26.33 -27.34
CA VAL A 67 15.58 27.04 -27.07
C VAL A 67 15.38 28.28 -26.20
N ALA A 68 14.15 28.78 -26.10
CA ALA A 68 13.79 29.90 -25.25
C ALA A 68 12.30 29.81 -24.86
N GLN A 69 11.92 30.51 -23.81
CA GLN A 69 10.52 30.71 -23.43
C GLN A 69 9.79 31.44 -24.56
N PRO A 70 8.48 31.18 -24.74
CA PRO A 70 7.66 32.01 -25.60
C PRO A 70 7.61 33.44 -25.09
N GLU A 71 7.49 34.38 -26.01
CA GLU A 71 7.27 35.78 -25.65
C GLU A 71 5.97 35.91 -24.86
N GLN A 72 5.99 36.69 -23.81
CA GLN A 72 4.82 36.95 -22.96
C GLN A 72 4.34 38.38 -23.16
N THR A 73 3.11 38.55 -23.58
CA THR A 73 2.47 39.85 -23.56
C THR A 73 2.02 40.15 -22.12
N VAL A 74 2.71 41.08 -21.49
CA VAL A 74 2.34 41.58 -20.16
C VAL A 74 1.37 42.73 -20.36
N GLU A 75 0.12 42.57 -19.94
CA GLU A 75 -0.87 43.62 -19.90
C GLU A 75 -0.97 44.20 -18.47
N ARG A 76 -0.71 45.47 -18.30
CA ARG A 76 -0.92 46.20 -17.05
C ARG A 76 -2.10 47.18 -17.25
N ARG A 77 -3.16 47.01 -16.45
CA ARG A 77 -4.32 47.85 -16.49
C ARG A 77 -4.08 49.08 -15.61
N GLY A 78 -4.27 50.23 -16.23
CA GLY A 78 -4.15 51.56 -15.61
C GLY A 78 -5.52 52.16 -15.24
N PRO A 79 -5.55 53.49 -15.05
CA PRO A 79 -6.76 54.19 -14.67
C PRO A 79 -7.81 54.24 -15.81
N ALA A 80 -9.09 54.42 -15.45
CA ALA A 80 -10.18 54.54 -16.42
C ALA A 80 -10.01 55.78 -17.29
N VAL A 81 -10.28 55.66 -18.58
CA VAL A 81 -10.15 56.77 -19.56
C VAL A 81 -10.95 57.99 -19.13
N ALA A 82 -12.20 57.79 -18.66
CA ALA A 82 -13.08 58.87 -18.23
C ALA A 82 -12.54 59.70 -17.04
N ALA A 83 -11.65 59.11 -16.21
CA ALA A 83 -11.06 59.80 -15.04
C ALA A 83 -9.61 60.23 -15.29
N SER A 84 -9.07 59.97 -16.49
CA SER A 84 -7.66 60.13 -16.79
C SER A 84 -7.30 61.30 -17.68
N LEU A 85 -8.30 61.93 -18.30
CA LEU A 85 -8.13 63.09 -19.14
C LEU A 85 -9.00 64.22 -18.64
N ALA A 86 -8.46 65.46 -18.53
CA ALA A 86 -9.23 66.66 -18.27
C ALA A 86 -10.07 67.07 -19.51
N ALA A 87 -11.01 68.02 -19.35
CA ALA A 87 -11.86 68.47 -20.45
C ALA A 87 -11.08 69.09 -21.63
N ASP A 88 -9.86 69.58 -21.38
CA ASP A 88 -8.92 70.11 -22.36
C ASP A 88 -7.98 69.06 -22.98
N GLY A 89 -8.15 67.78 -22.60
CA GLY A 89 -7.28 66.66 -23.06
C GLY A 89 -5.99 66.49 -22.26
N THR A 90 -5.77 67.23 -21.21
CA THR A 90 -4.56 67.15 -20.38
C THR A 90 -4.56 65.87 -19.52
N PRO A 91 -3.46 65.06 -19.53
CA PRO A 91 -3.37 63.84 -18.73
C PRO A 91 -3.41 64.12 -17.23
N SER A 92 -4.20 63.35 -16.49
CA SER A 92 -4.23 63.40 -15.03
C SER A 92 -2.93 62.91 -14.42
N LYS A 93 -2.65 63.36 -13.17
CA LYS A 93 -1.45 62.86 -12.43
C LYS A 93 -1.44 61.33 -12.30
N ALA A 94 -2.58 60.68 -12.20
CA ALA A 94 -2.70 59.24 -12.13
C ALA A 94 -2.31 58.57 -13.45
N LEU A 95 -2.68 59.15 -14.61
CA LEU A 95 -2.30 58.62 -15.93
C LEU A 95 -0.79 58.80 -16.18
N VAL A 96 -0.27 59.99 -15.84
CA VAL A 96 1.18 60.26 -15.95
C VAL A 96 1.99 59.30 -15.04
N GLY A 97 1.55 59.15 -13.79
CA GLY A 97 2.21 58.21 -12.85
C GLY A 97 2.15 56.76 -13.32
N PHE A 98 1.02 56.34 -13.92
CA PHE A 98 0.90 55.01 -14.53
C PHE A 98 1.88 54.85 -15.71
N ALA A 99 1.92 55.78 -16.65
CA ALA A 99 2.84 55.76 -17.78
C ALA A 99 4.32 55.70 -17.31
N GLN A 100 4.69 56.56 -16.35
CA GLN A 100 6.02 56.54 -15.73
C GLN A 100 6.36 55.18 -15.06
N SER A 101 5.37 54.57 -14.35
CA SER A 101 5.55 53.24 -13.74
C SER A 101 5.70 52.12 -14.75
N CYS A 102 5.27 52.34 -15.99
CA CYS A 102 5.44 51.46 -17.13
C CYS A 102 6.69 51.80 -17.99
N GLY A 103 7.40 52.87 -17.66
CA GLY A 103 8.58 53.33 -18.40
C GLY A 103 8.30 53.87 -19.78
N VAL A 104 7.08 54.41 -20.02
CA VAL A 104 6.63 54.90 -21.34
C VAL A 104 5.97 56.29 -21.21
N ASP A 105 5.83 56.98 -22.32
CA ASP A 105 5.03 58.18 -22.40
C ASP A 105 3.50 57.86 -22.43
N VAL A 106 2.68 58.79 -21.98
CA VAL A 106 1.22 58.64 -21.98
C VAL A 106 0.70 58.30 -23.39
N ALA A 107 1.30 58.82 -24.42
CA ALA A 107 0.91 58.56 -25.82
C ALA A 107 1.12 57.12 -26.29
N ALA A 108 1.96 56.35 -25.58
CA ALA A 108 2.23 54.95 -25.88
C ALA A 108 1.28 53.97 -25.15
N LEU A 109 0.35 54.49 -24.33
CA LEU A 109 -0.66 53.67 -23.66
C LEU A 109 -1.84 53.43 -24.62
N GLU A 110 -2.27 52.17 -24.66
CA GLU A 110 -3.43 51.73 -25.43
C GLU A 110 -4.71 51.90 -24.60
N LYS A 111 -5.87 51.95 -25.28
CA LYS A 111 -7.18 51.94 -24.63
C LYS A 111 -7.85 50.58 -24.81
N LEU A 112 -8.28 49.99 -23.72
CA LEU A 112 -9.06 48.77 -23.68
C LEU A 112 -10.51 49.08 -23.34
N GLU A 113 -11.39 48.81 -24.28
CA GLU A 113 -12.84 48.91 -24.07
C GLU A 113 -13.38 47.63 -23.48
N THR A 114 -14.21 47.74 -22.43
CA THR A 114 -14.87 46.62 -21.78
C THR A 114 -16.31 47.00 -21.49
N ASP A 115 -17.19 46.06 -21.20
CA ASP A 115 -18.59 46.29 -20.82
C ASP A 115 -18.76 47.23 -19.61
N LYS A 116 -17.67 47.45 -18.84
CA LYS A 116 -17.63 48.32 -17.65
C LYS A 116 -16.92 49.66 -17.89
N GLY A 117 -16.60 50.00 -19.14
CA GLY A 117 -15.95 51.24 -19.55
C GLY A 117 -14.59 51.04 -20.20
N ALA A 118 -13.96 52.16 -20.59
CA ALA A 118 -12.64 52.18 -21.25
C ALA A 118 -11.53 52.44 -20.23
N TRP A 119 -10.41 51.74 -20.36
CA TRP A 119 -9.25 51.81 -19.47
C TRP A 119 -7.97 52.01 -20.27
N PHE A 120 -7.03 52.73 -19.73
CA PHE A 120 -5.68 52.75 -20.28
C PHE A 120 -4.97 51.45 -19.92
N VAL A 121 -4.30 50.86 -20.89
CA VAL A 121 -3.50 49.64 -20.70
C VAL A 121 -2.12 49.82 -21.31
N PHE A 122 -1.13 49.23 -20.64
CA PHE A 122 0.19 49.10 -21.18
C PHE A 122 0.42 47.66 -21.57
N ARG A 123 0.72 47.43 -22.83
CA ARG A 123 1.13 46.09 -23.33
C ARG A 123 2.58 46.14 -23.70
N ALA A 124 3.35 45.28 -23.07
CA ALA A 124 4.73 45.06 -23.40
C ALA A 124 4.98 43.59 -23.75
N VAL A 125 5.72 43.36 -24.79
CA VAL A 125 6.22 42.03 -25.09
C VAL A 125 7.48 41.84 -24.26
N LYS A 126 7.39 40.97 -23.25
CA LYS A 126 8.57 40.53 -22.48
C LYS A 126 9.22 39.38 -23.26
N PRO A 127 10.45 39.56 -23.77
CA PRO A 127 11.14 38.49 -24.49
C PRO A 127 11.33 37.29 -23.55
N GLY A 128 11.13 36.09 -24.06
CA GLY A 128 11.36 34.88 -23.33
C GLY A 128 12.85 34.70 -22.99
N GLN A 129 13.13 34.14 -21.83
CA GLN A 129 14.50 33.83 -21.44
C GLN A 129 15.01 32.59 -22.21
N PRO A 130 16.26 32.54 -22.63
CA PRO A 130 16.88 31.36 -23.20
C PRO A 130 16.83 30.17 -22.23
N THR A 131 16.51 28.98 -22.72
CA THR A 131 16.48 27.77 -21.89
C THR A 131 17.81 27.50 -21.20
N ALA A 132 18.92 27.82 -21.87
CA ALA A 132 20.26 27.75 -21.29
C ALA A 132 20.43 28.57 -19.99
N ALA A 133 19.74 29.70 -19.89
CA ALA A 133 19.80 30.53 -18.67
C ALA A 133 18.91 29.99 -17.54
N LEU A 134 17.90 29.19 -17.86
CA LEU A 134 16.95 28.61 -16.88
C LEU A 134 17.41 27.27 -16.34
N LEU A 135 18.17 26.51 -17.12
CA LEU A 135 18.48 25.12 -16.85
C LEU A 135 19.27 24.89 -15.54
N PRO A 136 20.28 25.71 -15.19
CA PRO A 136 21.02 25.50 -13.93
C PRO A 136 20.14 25.56 -12.68
N GLU A 137 19.15 26.47 -12.65
CA GLU A 137 18.21 26.59 -11.55
C GLU A 137 17.27 25.36 -11.50
N VAL A 138 16.78 24.91 -12.66
CA VAL A 138 15.95 23.69 -12.76
C VAL A 138 16.68 22.46 -12.23
N VAL A 139 17.95 22.30 -12.59
CA VAL A 139 18.80 21.20 -12.09
C VAL A 139 18.98 21.28 -10.58
N ALA A 140 19.29 22.47 -10.06
CA ALA A 140 19.48 22.67 -8.62
C ALA A 140 18.21 22.39 -7.81
N GLU A 141 17.03 22.83 -8.30
CA GLU A 141 15.72 22.54 -7.69
C GLU A 141 15.44 21.03 -7.69
N SER A 142 15.67 20.34 -8.81
CA SER A 142 15.47 18.91 -8.93
C SER A 142 16.36 18.12 -7.97
N LEU A 143 17.67 18.43 -7.91
CA LEU A 143 18.60 17.75 -7.02
C LEU A 143 18.26 17.94 -5.54
N LYS A 144 17.77 19.12 -5.16
CA LYS A 144 17.32 19.42 -3.79
C LYS A 144 16.07 18.65 -3.38
N ALA A 145 15.23 18.30 -4.33
CA ALA A 145 13.94 17.60 -4.09
C ALA A 145 14.08 16.08 -4.09
N LEU A 146 15.26 15.51 -4.37
CA LEU A 146 15.43 14.06 -4.43
C LEU A 146 15.14 13.37 -3.10
N PRO A 147 14.49 12.19 -3.11
CA PRO A 147 14.24 11.40 -1.91
C PRO A 147 15.48 10.66 -1.43
N ILE A 148 16.47 11.40 -0.92
CA ILE A 148 17.77 10.86 -0.48
C ILE A 148 17.61 10.17 0.87
N PRO A 149 17.78 8.83 0.98
CA PRO A 149 17.64 8.12 2.25
C PRO A 149 18.69 8.54 3.28
N LYS A 150 19.93 8.75 2.82
CA LYS A 150 21.06 9.18 3.63
C LYS A 150 22.05 9.97 2.77
N ALA A 151 22.21 11.24 3.08
CA ALA A 151 23.22 12.10 2.44
C ALA A 151 24.58 11.96 3.12
N MET A 152 25.65 12.16 2.35
CA MET A 152 27.01 12.25 2.84
C MET A 152 27.73 13.48 2.25
N ARG A 153 28.78 13.93 2.90
CA ARG A 153 29.74 14.92 2.39
C ARG A 153 31.02 14.21 2.00
N TRP A 154 31.79 14.81 1.10
CA TRP A 154 33.08 14.27 0.67
C TRP A 154 34.13 15.39 0.46
N GLY A 155 35.37 15.02 0.62
CA GLY A 155 36.47 15.95 0.52
C GLY A 155 36.35 17.08 1.56
N ASN A 156 36.65 18.32 1.12
CA ASN A 156 36.57 19.54 1.91
C ASN A 156 35.37 20.43 1.54
N ARG A 157 34.35 19.88 0.85
CA ARG A 157 33.18 20.61 0.34
C ARG A 157 32.05 20.62 1.35
N GLU A 158 31.18 21.62 1.23
CA GLU A 158 29.93 21.70 2.00
C GLU A 158 28.78 20.97 1.31
N ASP A 159 28.95 20.69 0.01
CA ASP A 159 27.95 19.94 -0.76
C ASP A 159 27.68 18.56 -0.14
N SER A 160 26.42 18.15 -0.18
CA SER A 160 26.00 16.82 0.27
C SER A 160 25.11 16.15 -0.77
N PHE A 161 25.34 14.86 -0.99
CA PHE A 161 24.56 14.03 -1.90
C PHE A 161 24.57 12.58 -1.43
N VAL A 162 23.89 11.68 -2.15
CA VAL A 162 23.85 10.23 -1.83
C VAL A 162 25.25 9.61 -1.90
N ARG A 163 26.02 10.01 -2.91
CA ARG A 163 27.42 9.59 -3.15
C ARG A 163 28.20 10.76 -3.75
N PRO A 164 29.53 10.73 -3.71
CA PRO A 164 30.36 11.73 -4.40
C PRO A 164 29.99 11.87 -5.87
N VAL A 165 29.94 13.09 -6.36
CA VAL A 165 29.68 13.42 -7.76
C VAL A 165 30.97 13.81 -8.47
N HIS A 166 31.09 13.42 -9.75
CA HIS A 166 32.31 13.61 -10.53
C HIS A 166 32.10 14.42 -11.80
N THR A 167 30.96 14.26 -12.48
CA THR A 167 30.66 14.92 -13.74
C THR A 167 29.22 15.46 -13.75
N LEU A 168 29.05 16.57 -14.46
CA LEU A 168 27.76 17.15 -14.77
C LEU A 168 27.73 17.46 -16.26
N LEU A 169 26.80 16.81 -17.01
CA LEU A 169 26.54 17.15 -18.41
C LEU A 169 25.21 17.90 -18.50
N MET A 170 25.23 18.99 -19.24
CA MET A 170 24.03 19.69 -19.66
C MET A 170 24.18 20.04 -21.14
N LEU A 171 23.52 19.27 -22.02
CA LEU A 171 23.58 19.47 -23.47
C LEU A 171 22.19 19.82 -23.99
N HIS A 172 22.09 20.92 -24.76
CA HIS A 172 20.89 21.29 -25.50
C HIS A 172 21.19 21.23 -27.01
N GLY A 173 20.78 20.17 -27.65
CA GLY A 173 21.34 19.75 -28.94
C GLY A 173 22.80 19.36 -28.80
N ALA A 174 23.68 20.04 -29.56
CA ALA A 174 25.13 19.89 -29.49
C ALA A 174 25.80 20.91 -28.58
N ASP A 175 25.06 21.88 -28.06
CA ASP A 175 25.64 22.99 -27.27
C ASP A 175 25.70 22.61 -25.78
N VAL A 176 26.83 22.89 -25.16
CA VAL A 176 26.97 22.78 -23.68
C VAL A 176 26.26 23.98 -23.06
N VAL A 177 25.37 23.71 -22.14
CA VAL A 177 24.73 24.74 -21.32
C VAL A 177 25.58 24.99 -20.07
N ASP A 178 26.10 26.21 -19.93
CA ASP A 178 26.91 26.60 -18.77
C ASP A 178 26.07 26.61 -17.50
N GLY A 179 26.59 25.98 -16.44
CA GLY A 179 25.95 25.95 -15.14
C GLY A 179 26.77 25.20 -14.10
N GLN A 180 26.33 25.26 -12.86
CA GLN A 180 26.97 24.57 -11.75
C GLN A 180 25.97 23.88 -10.85
N ALA A 181 26.32 22.67 -10.41
CA ALA A 181 25.57 21.93 -9.38
C ALA A 181 26.52 21.05 -8.57
N LEU A 182 26.30 20.93 -7.27
CA LEU A 182 27.11 20.13 -6.34
C LEU A 182 28.62 20.39 -6.48
N GLY A 183 28.98 21.65 -6.70
CA GLY A 183 30.36 22.09 -6.86
C GLY A 183 31.05 21.68 -8.17
N LEU A 184 30.30 21.19 -9.17
CA LEU A 184 30.75 20.83 -10.50
C LEU A 184 30.28 21.85 -11.53
N SER A 185 31.14 22.19 -12.48
CA SER A 185 30.74 22.92 -13.69
C SER A 185 30.26 21.93 -14.75
N SER A 186 29.24 22.34 -15.48
CA SER A 186 28.74 21.54 -16.60
C SER A 186 29.71 21.43 -17.75
N GLY A 187 29.62 20.34 -18.50
CA GLY A 187 30.43 20.05 -19.66
C GLY A 187 29.80 19.02 -20.58
N ARG A 188 30.64 18.38 -21.39
CA ARG A 188 30.24 17.27 -22.27
C ARG A 188 31.02 15.97 -22.01
N LEU A 189 31.81 15.91 -20.93
CA LEU A 189 32.56 14.71 -20.59
C LEU A 189 31.78 13.82 -19.65
N SER A 190 31.49 12.60 -20.09
CA SER A 190 30.92 11.53 -19.27
C SER A 190 32.02 10.50 -18.91
N SER A 191 31.64 9.52 -18.07
CA SER A 191 32.53 8.42 -17.69
C SER A 191 32.09 7.13 -18.36
N GLY A 192 33.01 6.41 -18.98
CA GLY A 192 32.82 5.07 -19.44
C GLY A 192 32.85 4.03 -18.31
N HIS A 193 32.81 2.76 -18.67
CA HIS A 193 32.97 1.65 -17.71
C HIS A 193 34.35 1.70 -17.06
N ARG A 194 34.39 1.60 -15.72
CA ARG A 194 35.63 1.80 -14.92
C ARG A 194 36.83 0.97 -15.39
N PHE A 195 36.60 -0.23 -15.87
CA PHE A 195 37.66 -1.15 -16.30
C PHE A 195 37.81 -1.27 -17.81
N HIS A 196 36.70 -1.30 -18.55
CA HIS A 196 36.72 -1.46 -20.01
C HIS A 196 37.02 -0.17 -20.75
N HIS A 197 36.64 0.99 -20.15
CA HIS A 197 36.90 2.32 -20.70
C HIS A 197 37.12 3.32 -19.58
N PRO A 198 38.31 3.32 -18.95
CA PRO A 198 38.65 4.18 -17.80
C PRO A 198 38.73 5.66 -18.14
N GLU A 199 39.00 6.01 -19.40
CA GLU A 199 39.14 7.37 -19.86
C GLU A 199 37.76 8.06 -20.00
N PRO A 200 37.67 9.38 -19.76
CA PRO A 200 36.47 10.15 -20.01
C PRO A 200 36.04 10.08 -21.49
N VAL A 201 34.74 10.04 -21.74
CA VAL A 201 34.14 10.03 -23.07
C VAL A 201 33.51 11.38 -23.38
N SER A 202 33.83 11.95 -24.55
CA SER A 202 33.21 13.19 -25.01
C SER A 202 31.94 12.92 -25.77
N VAL A 203 30.81 13.47 -25.30
CA VAL A 203 29.50 13.37 -25.90
C VAL A 203 29.33 14.50 -26.92
N ALA A 204 29.10 14.18 -28.18
CA ALA A 204 29.02 15.17 -29.26
C ALA A 204 27.73 16.01 -29.15
N ASP A 205 26.60 15.37 -28.92
CA ASP A 205 25.28 15.96 -28.76
C ASP A 205 24.36 15.06 -27.89
N ALA A 206 23.18 15.57 -27.54
CA ALA A 206 22.25 14.87 -26.68
C ALA A 206 21.78 13.52 -27.26
N ASP A 207 21.62 13.41 -28.58
CA ASP A 207 21.10 12.20 -29.25
C ASP A 207 22.15 11.09 -29.28
N SER A 208 23.42 11.42 -29.44
CA SER A 208 24.54 10.46 -29.56
C SER A 208 24.98 9.86 -28.21
N TRP A 209 24.45 10.35 -27.08
CA TRP A 209 24.90 9.99 -25.76
C TRP A 209 24.80 8.49 -25.43
N LEU A 210 23.64 7.86 -25.75
CA LEU A 210 23.44 6.42 -25.48
C LEU A 210 24.43 5.56 -26.24
N ASP A 211 24.66 5.84 -27.52
CA ASP A 211 25.60 5.09 -28.35
C ASP A 211 27.03 5.32 -27.89
N THR A 212 27.37 6.55 -27.50
CA THR A 212 28.68 6.89 -26.92
C THR A 212 28.96 6.08 -25.66
N LEU A 213 27.98 5.98 -24.74
CA LEU A 213 28.13 5.19 -23.53
C LEU A 213 28.19 3.69 -23.82
N ARG A 214 27.43 3.18 -24.78
CA ARG A 214 27.47 1.78 -25.18
C ARG A 214 28.85 1.40 -25.73
N GLN A 215 29.44 2.24 -26.56
CA GLN A 215 30.83 2.04 -27.05
C GLN A 215 31.86 2.08 -25.90
N ALA A 216 31.55 2.78 -24.83
CA ALA A 216 32.34 2.82 -23.60
C ALA A 216 31.92 1.74 -22.58
N HIS A 217 31.23 0.68 -23.00
CA HIS A 217 30.78 -0.47 -22.18
C HIS A 217 29.83 -0.06 -21.03
N VAL A 218 28.94 0.87 -21.28
CA VAL A 218 27.89 1.26 -20.31
C VAL A 218 26.52 1.15 -20.97
N ILE A 219 25.65 0.33 -20.41
CA ILE A 219 24.23 0.27 -20.76
C ILE A 219 23.48 1.19 -19.79
N ALA A 220 23.19 2.41 -20.23
CA ALA A 220 22.55 3.41 -19.39
C ALA A 220 21.04 3.22 -19.26
N ASP A 221 20.40 2.56 -20.23
CA ASP A 221 18.97 2.23 -20.19
C ASP A 221 18.71 1.11 -19.18
N PRO A 222 17.93 1.36 -18.09
CA PRO A 222 17.66 0.34 -17.08
C PRO A 222 16.86 -0.85 -17.62
N ALA A 223 15.95 -0.64 -18.56
CA ALA A 223 15.13 -1.72 -19.12
C ALA A 223 15.99 -2.65 -19.99
N GLU A 224 16.84 -2.10 -20.84
CA GLU A 224 17.78 -2.87 -21.64
C GLU A 224 18.78 -3.63 -20.77
N ARG A 225 19.28 -2.99 -19.71
CA ARG A 225 20.24 -3.65 -18.80
C ARG A 225 19.58 -4.80 -18.02
N ARG A 226 18.30 -4.66 -17.60
CA ARG A 226 17.53 -5.76 -16.99
C ARG A 226 17.34 -6.90 -17.98
N GLN A 227 16.96 -6.59 -19.23
CA GLN A 227 16.79 -7.63 -20.25
C GLN A 227 18.10 -8.37 -20.51
N ARG A 228 19.23 -7.66 -20.59
CA ARG A 228 20.54 -8.29 -20.74
C ARG A 228 20.87 -9.22 -19.57
N VAL A 229 20.56 -8.87 -18.32
CA VAL A 229 20.76 -9.75 -17.16
C VAL A 229 19.93 -11.04 -17.32
N VAL A 230 18.68 -10.93 -17.77
CA VAL A 230 17.81 -12.11 -18.01
C VAL A 230 18.40 -13.02 -19.08
N ASP A 231 18.82 -12.44 -20.21
CA ASP A 231 19.39 -13.20 -21.34
C ASP A 231 20.70 -13.88 -20.96
N GLU A 232 21.60 -13.17 -20.29
CA GLU A 232 22.89 -13.70 -19.81
C GLU A 232 22.70 -14.84 -18.81
N VAL A 233 21.78 -14.69 -17.83
CA VAL A 233 21.44 -15.71 -16.84
C VAL A 233 20.87 -16.94 -17.53
N ALA A 234 19.96 -16.78 -18.48
CA ALA A 234 19.37 -17.88 -19.23
C ALA A 234 20.40 -18.63 -20.08
N GLN A 235 21.36 -17.92 -20.67
CA GLN A 235 22.39 -18.51 -21.52
C GLN A 235 23.36 -19.41 -20.75
N VAL A 236 23.74 -19.05 -19.52
CA VAL A 236 24.71 -19.80 -18.72
C VAL A 236 24.07 -20.81 -17.77
N ALA A 237 22.73 -20.83 -17.67
CA ALA A 237 22.04 -21.73 -16.76
C ALA A 237 22.35 -23.19 -17.04
N THR A 238 22.83 -23.89 -16.01
CA THR A 238 23.14 -25.31 -16.02
C THR A 238 22.62 -25.97 -14.76
N GLY A 239 22.28 -27.25 -14.84
CA GLY A 239 21.83 -28.03 -13.68
C GLY A 239 20.40 -27.79 -13.23
N GLY A 240 19.61 -26.96 -13.94
CA GLY A 240 18.22 -26.68 -13.62
C GLY A 240 17.74 -25.32 -14.09
N MET A 241 16.66 -24.81 -13.46
CA MET A 241 16.02 -23.54 -13.77
C MET A 241 16.50 -22.43 -12.81
N PRO A 242 17.07 -21.31 -13.30
CA PRO A 242 17.43 -20.19 -12.46
C PRO A 242 16.17 -19.47 -11.94
N ARG A 243 16.16 -19.12 -10.65
CA ARG A 243 15.08 -18.32 -10.06
C ARG A 243 15.54 -16.88 -9.90
N LEU A 244 15.15 -16.05 -10.86
CA LEU A 244 15.46 -14.62 -10.91
C LEU A 244 14.17 -13.82 -10.68
N GLY A 245 13.87 -13.53 -9.42
CA GLY A 245 12.73 -12.68 -9.05
C GLY A 245 12.97 -11.22 -9.43
N GLU A 246 11.89 -10.45 -9.64
CA GLU A 246 11.96 -9.05 -10.07
C GLU A 246 12.82 -8.17 -9.15
N GLY A 247 12.72 -8.36 -7.83
CA GLY A 247 13.53 -7.61 -6.85
C GLY A 247 15.03 -7.88 -7.00
N LEU A 248 15.41 -9.16 -7.16
CA LEU A 248 16.81 -9.54 -7.38
C LEU A 248 17.33 -9.04 -8.74
N LEU A 249 16.51 -9.17 -9.79
CA LEU A 249 16.83 -8.65 -11.13
C LEU A 249 17.10 -7.14 -11.09
N ALA A 250 16.21 -6.38 -10.44
CA ALA A 250 16.39 -4.94 -10.30
C ALA A 250 17.69 -4.59 -9.54
N GLU A 251 17.98 -5.27 -8.43
CA GLU A 251 19.21 -5.02 -7.67
C GLU A 251 20.47 -5.39 -8.48
N ILE A 252 20.48 -6.51 -9.19
CA ILE A 252 21.62 -6.92 -10.06
C ILE A 252 21.82 -5.90 -11.18
N ALA A 253 20.77 -5.50 -11.87
CA ALA A 253 20.84 -4.51 -12.93
C ALA A 253 21.30 -3.14 -12.41
N ASN A 254 20.94 -2.79 -11.17
CA ASN A 254 21.33 -1.55 -10.51
C ASN A 254 22.74 -1.60 -9.87
N LEU A 255 23.39 -2.76 -9.89
CA LEU A 255 24.79 -2.95 -9.46
C LEU A 255 25.76 -3.04 -10.63
N THR A 256 25.27 -3.18 -11.87
CA THR A 256 26.11 -3.42 -13.05
C THR A 256 25.88 -2.38 -14.14
N GLU A 257 26.92 -1.99 -14.86
CA GLU A 257 26.86 -1.19 -16.09
C GLU A 257 26.98 -2.06 -17.34
N TRP A 258 27.69 -3.21 -17.20
CA TRP A 258 27.92 -4.19 -18.26
C TRP A 258 27.81 -5.61 -17.70
N PRO A 259 26.57 -6.11 -17.49
CA PRO A 259 26.35 -7.38 -16.84
C PRO A 259 26.82 -8.56 -17.69
N VAL A 260 27.52 -9.49 -17.04
CA VAL A 260 27.99 -10.77 -17.60
C VAL A 260 27.74 -11.87 -16.58
N ALA A 261 26.95 -12.87 -16.92
CA ALA A 261 26.61 -13.97 -16.02
C ALA A 261 27.69 -15.06 -16.02
N ILE A 262 27.93 -15.64 -14.85
CA ILE A 262 28.92 -16.71 -14.62
C ILE A 262 28.25 -17.84 -13.86
N ALA A 263 28.20 -19.04 -14.46
CA ALA A 263 27.74 -20.24 -13.77
C ALA A 263 28.77 -20.73 -12.75
N CYS A 264 28.31 -20.99 -11.54
CA CYS A 264 29.11 -21.36 -10.38
C CYS A 264 28.50 -22.60 -9.68
N THR A 265 29.27 -23.22 -8.79
CA THR A 265 28.83 -24.36 -7.97
C THR A 265 29.29 -24.21 -6.53
N PHE A 266 28.63 -24.94 -5.64
CA PHE A 266 29.05 -25.12 -4.26
C PHE A 266 29.00 -26.62 -3.89
N GLU A 267 29.56 -26.96 -2.76
CA GLU A 267 29.65 -28.34 -2.29
C GLU A 267 28.26 -28.88 -1.91
N ARG A 268 27.89 -30.07 -2.41
CA ARG A 268 26.59 -30.71 -2.19
C ARG A 268 26.22 -30.90 -0.73
N GLU A 269 27.21 -31.04 0.16
CA GLU A 269 26.95 -31.17 1.60
C GLU A 269 26.16 -30.01 2.21
N PHE A 270 26.22 -28.81 1.60
CA PHE A 270 25.44 -27.66 2.06
C PHE A 270 23.94 -27.82 1.78
N LEU A 271 23.52 -28.66 0.85
CA LEU A 271 22.12 -28.95 0.57
C LEU A 271 21.39 -29.69 1.72
N ASP A 272 22.11 -30.12 2.76
CA ASP A 272 21.50 -30.61 4.02
C ASP A 272 20.90 -29.50 4.85
N VAL A 273 21.32 -28.24 4.64
CA VAL A 273 20.76 -27.03 5.27
C VAL A 273 19.43 -26.69 4.59
N PRO A 274 18.42 -26.22 5.33
CA PRO A 274 17.19 -25.72 4.74
C PRO A 274 17.44 -24.78 3.56
N PRO A 275 16.84 -25.03 2.40
CA PRO A 275 17.15 -24.29 1.18
C PRO A 275 16.86 -22.80 1.31
N GLU A 276 15.88 -22.41 2.14
CA GLU A 276 15.55 -21.01 2.38
C GLU A 276 16.73 -20.21 2.96
N ALA A 277 17.55 -20.83 3.82
CA ALA A 277 18.74 -20.19 4.39
C ALA A 277 19.83 -19.97 3.32
N LEU A 278 20.06 -20.98 2.46
CA LEU A 278 21.02 -20.88 1.36
C LEU A 278 20.56 -19.84 0.33
N VAL A 279 19.28 -19.88 -0.02
CA VAL A 279 18.66 -18.94 -0.97
C VAL A 279 18.71 -17.51 -0.43
N THR A 280 18.37 -17.29 0.82
CA THR A 280 18.49 -15.97 1.45
C THR A 280 19.94 -15.45 1.38
N THR A 281 20.91 -16.30 1.68
CA THR A 281 22.33 -15.96 1.55
C THR A 281 22.69 -15.57 0.13
N MET A 282 22.26 -16.33 -0.86
CA MET A 282 22.51 -16.04 -2.28
C MET A 282 21.83 -14.75 -2.72
N GLU A 283 20.51 -14.65 -2.58
CA GLU A 283 19.73 -13.54 -3.13
C GLU A 283 19.93 -12.24 -2.34
N THR A 284 19.84 -12.30 -0.99
CA THR A 284 19.84 -11.10 -0.16
C THR A 284 21.24 -10.56 0.11
N ASN A 285 22.20 -11.45 0.39
CA ASN A 285 23.53 -11.03 0.80
C ASN A 285 24.49 -10.89 -0.38
N GLN A 286 24.48 -11.84 -1.33
CA GLN A 286 25.47 -11.92 -2.41
C GLN A 286 24.94 -11.50 -3.78
N LYS A 287 23.62 -11.36 -3.95
CA LYS A 287 22.96 -11.06 -5.25
C LYS A 287 23.24 -12.15 -6.30
N PHE A 288 23.34 -13.40 -5.86
CA PHE A 288 23.46 -14.55 -6.73
C PHE A 288 22.09 -15.15 -7.04
N VAL A 289 21.97 -15.72 -8.22
CA VAL A 289 20.73 -16.35 -8.69
C VAL A 289 20.79 -17.86 -8.38
N PRO A 290 19.92 -18.38 -7.52
CA PRO A 290 19.86 -19.81 -7.22
C PRO A 290 19.26 -20.59 -8.39
N VAL A 291 19.70 -21.84 -8.56
CA VAL A 291 19.21 -22.76 -9.60
C VAL A 291 18.47 -23.92 -8.96
N PHE A 292 17.26 -24.19 -9.45
CA PHE A 292 16.37 -25.24 -8.93
C PHE A 292 16.18 -26.35 -9.96
N ALA A 293 16.10 -27.60 -9.49
CA ALA A 293 15.72 -28.73 -10.32
C ALA A 293 14.25 -28.65 -10.74
N GLU A 294 13.82 -29.46 -11.71
CA GLU A 294 12.42 -29.50 -12.20
C GLU A 294 11.41 -29.84 -11.10
N ASP A 295 11.82 -30.56 -10.07
CA ASP A 295 11.00 -30.92 -8.91
C ASP A 295 10.94 -29.80 -7.83
N GLY A 296 11.53 -28.65 -8.09
CA GLY A 296 11.55 -27.49 -7.21
C GLY A 296 12.59 -27.55 -6.09
N ARG A 297 13.47 -28.56 -6.04
CA ARG A 297 14.56 -28.61 -5.06
C ARG A 297 15.72 -27.72 -5.50
N LEU A 298 16.37 -27.08 -4.51
CA LEU A 298 17.60 -26.32 -4.74
C LEU A 298 18.70 -27.29 -5.22
N THR A 299 19.47 -26.88 -6.22
CA THR A 299 20.64 -27.59 -6.71
C THR A 299 21.93 -26.98 -6.15
N GLU A 300 23.07 -27.65 -6.39
CA GLU A 300 24.41 -27.12 -6.08
C GLU A 300 24.87 -25.98 -7.04
N HIS A 301 24.03 -25.59 -8.00
CA HIS A 301 24.36 -24.58 -8.98
C HIS A 301 23.81 -23.21 -8.56
N PHE A 302 24.56 -22.16 -8.88
CA PHE A 302 24.10 -20.78 -8.78
C PHE A 302 24.74 -19.93 -9.88
N ILE A 303 24.20 -18.75 -10.12
CA ILE A 303 24.73 -17.83 -11.14
C ILE A 303 25.06 -16.50 -10.46
N GLY A 304 26.30 -16.05 -10.63
CA GLY A 304 26.74 -14.73 -10.26
C GLY A 304 26.77 -13.82 -11.49
N VAL A 305 26.42 -12.54 -11.33
CA VAL A 305 26.51 -11.55 -12.41
C VAL A 305 27.63 -10.58 -12.10
N ALA A 306 28.66 -10.63 -12.94
CA ALA A 306 29.79 -9.71 -12.86
C ALA A 306 29.49 -8.40 -13.63
N ASN A 307 30.14 -7.33 -13.23
CA ASN A 307 30.11 -6.06 -13.95
C ASN A 307 31.36 -5.92 -14.84
N ILE A 308 31.77 -6.99 -15.48
CA ILE A 308 32.95 -6.98 -16.35
C ILE A 308 32.92 -8.21 -17.28
N GLU A 309 33.29 -8.02 -18.53
CA GLU A 309 33.65 -9.07 -19.46
C GLU A 309 35.13 -9.43 -19.24
N SER A 310 35.34 -10.51 -18.48
CA SER A 310 36.69 -10.91 -18.07
C SER A 310 37.43 -11.63 -19.20
N ARG A 311 38.74 -11.42 -19.26
CA ARG A 311 39.65 -12.21 -20.11
C ARG A 311 39.75 -13.65 -19.62
N ASP A 312 39.53 -13.89 -18.34
CA ASP A 312 39.48 -15.22 -17.72
C ASP A 312 38.27 -15.34 -16.78
N PRO A 313 37.10 -15.79 -17.30
CA PRO A 313 35.88 -15.97 -16.50
C PRO A 313 36.07 -16.99 -15.38
N SER A 314 37.07 -17.93 -15.48
CA SER A 314 37.30 -18.95 -14.46
C SER A 314 37.75 -18.32 -13.13
N GLU A 315 38.48 -17.23 -13.15
CA GLU A 315 38.93 -16.51 -11.94
C GLU A 315 37.75 -15.80 -11.25
N ILE A 316 36.80 -15.27 -12.01
CA ILE A 316 35.57 -14.71 -11.43
C ILE A 316 34.75 -15.81 -10.77
N ARG A 317 34.56 -16.96 -11.45
CA ARG A 317 33.90 -18.15 -10.90
C ARG A 317 34.49 -18.55 -9.56
N LYS A 318 35.81 -18.75 -9.51
CA LYS A 318 36.54 -19.07 -8.28
C LYS A 318 36.33 -18.03 -7.19
N GLY A 319 36.23 -16.74 -7.58
CA GLY A 319 35.94 -15.63 -6.67
C GLY A 319 34.54 -15.75 -6.06
N PHE A 320 33.53 -15.97 -6.86
CA PHE A 320 32.15 -16.13 -6.40
C PHE A 320 31.97 -17.38 -5.52
N GLU A 321 32.54 -18.52 -5.93
CA GLU A 321 32.52 -19.76 -5.16
C GLU A 321 33.28 -19.62 -3.82
N ARG A 322 34.39 -18.87 -3.81
CA ARG A 322 35.12 -18.55 -2.57
C ARG A 322 34.34 -17.68 -1.61
N VAL A 323 33.53 -16.75 -2.10
CA VAL A 323 32.73 -15.86 -1.25
C VAL A 323 31.54 -16.58 -0.64
N ILE A 324 30.89 -17.49 -1.38
CA ILE A 324 29.68 -18.18 -0.87
C ILE A 324 30.01 -19.29 0.14
N ARG A 325 31.13 -19.99 -0.05
CA ARG A 325 31.52 -21.16 0.77
C ARG A 325 31.56 -20.87 2.28
N PRO A 326 32.22 -19.83 2.80
CA PRO A 326 32.24 -19.54 4.23
C PRO A 326 30.83 -19.26 4.77
N ARG A 327 29.99 -18.59 4.00
CA ARG A 327 28.62 -18.27 4.38
C ARG A 327 27.76 -19.53 4.52
N PHE A 328 27.92 -20.46 3.61
CA PHE A 328 27.24 -21.77 3.67
C PHE A 328 27.79 -22.64 4.79
N ALA A 329 29.09 -22.58 5.04
CA ALA A 329 29.71 -23.29 6.17
C ALA A 329 29.17 -22.73 7.52
N ASP A 330 29.01 -21.42 7.67
CA ASP A 330 28.40 -20.80 8.84
C ASP A 330 26.94 -21.25 9.00
N ALA A 331 26.14 -21.21 7.93
CA ALA A 331 24.75 -21.66 7.95
C ALA A 331 24.65 -23.16 8.35
N LYS A 332 25.52 -24.01 7.79
CA LYS A 332 25.57 -25.42 8.15
C LYS A 332 25.97 -25.62 9.61
N PHE A 333 26.95 -24.87 10.09
CA PHE A 333 27.36 -24.92 11.50
C PHE A 333 26.20 -24.55 12.44
N PHE A 334 25.45 -23.49 12.14
CA PHE A 334 24.29 -23.08 12.93
C PHE A 334 23.20 -24.16 12.87
N TRP A 335 22.89 -24.66 11.68
CA TRP A 335 21.94 -25.76 11.50
C TRP A 335 22.28 -26.99 12.31
N ASP A 336 23.50 -27.50 12.19
CA ASP A 336 24.00 -28.69 12.91
C ASP A 336 24.06 -28.46 14.43
N ALA A 337 24.33 -27.25 14.88
CA ALA A 337 24.33 -26.88 16.30
C ALA A 337 22.92 -26.82 16.89
N ASP A 338 22.00 -26.20 16.18
CA ASP A 338 20.61 -26.03 16.64
C ASP A 338 19.86 -27.37 16.69
N LEU A 339 20.15 -28.30 15.77
CA LEU A 339 19.57 -29.65 15.79
C LEU A 339 19.90 -30.47 17.04
N LYS A 340 20.95 -30.09 17.79
CA LYS A 340 21.35 -30.79 19.03
C LYS A 340 20.46 -30.45 20.22
N THR A 341 19.68 -29.36 20.12
CA THR A 341 18.81 -28.86 21.19
C THR A 341 17.34 -29.03 20.76
N PRO A 342 16.52 -29.73 21.54
CA PRO A 342 15.09 -29.79 21.27
C PRO A 342 14.47 -28.39 21.22
N LEU A 343 13.56 -28.17 20.26
CA LEU A 343 12.89 -26.87 20.09
C LEU A 343 12.20 -26.40 21.39
N ALA A 344 11.62 -27.35 22.13
CA ALA A 344 10.94 -27.09 23.38
C ALA A 344 11.87 -26.54 24.49
N ASP A 345 13.17 -26.88 24.46
CA ASP A 345 14.12 -26.43 25.47
C ASP A 345 14.39 -24.91 25.40
N HIS A 346 14.07 -24.30 24.28
CA HIS A 346 14.15 -22.83 24.11
C HIS A 346 13.02 -22.07 24.84
N GLN A 347 11.96 -22.75 25.31
CA GLN A 347 10.83 -22.10 26.01
C GLN A 347 11.29 -21.30 27.23
N GLU A 348 12.19 -21.84 28.05
CA GLU A 348 12.72 -21.13 29.20
C GLU A 348 13.42 -19.83 28.83
N GLY A 349 14.13 -19.81 27.72
CA GLY A 349 14.80 -18.62 27.21
C GLY A 349 13.83 -17.49 26.81
N LEU A 350 12.60 -17.81 26.41
CA LEU A 350 11.59 -16.81 26.08
C LEU A 350 11.21 -15.91 27.28
N LYS A 351 11.43 -16.35 28.50
CA LYS A 351 11.20 -15.55 29.72
C LYS A 351 12.12 -14.34 29.82
N SER A 352 13.31 -14.43 29.23
CA SER A 352 14.29 -13.35 29.21
C SER A 352 14.08 -12.34 28.05
N VAL A 353 13.21 -12.65 27.09
CA VAL A 353 12.94 -11.80 25.94
C VAL A 353 11.71 -10.95 26.21
N THR A 354 11.89 -9.66 26.39
CA THR A 354 10.80 -8.72 26.62
C THR A 354 9.93 -8.61 25.37
N TYR A 355 8.63 -8.91 25.49
CA TYR A 355 7.65 -8.63 24.43
C TYR A 355 7.23 -7.15 24.47
N GLN A 356 6.70 -6.73 25.63
CA GLN A 356 6.34 -5.35 25.92
C GLN A 356 6.31 -5.15 27.44
N GLN A 357 6.77 -3.99 27.92
CA GLN A 357 7.02 -3.74 29.35
C GLN A 357 5.85 -4.10 30.27
N SER A 358 4.61 -3.77 29.88
CA SER A 358 3.40 -4.04 30.69
C SER A 358 2.72 -5.37 30.35
N LEU A 359 3.12 -6.03 29.27
CA LEU A 359 2.57 -7.32 28.80
C LEU A 359 3.48 -8.50 29.12
N GLY A 360 4.69 -8.23 29.64
CA GLY A 360 5.66 -9.23 30.03
C GLY A 360 6.59 -9.69 28.92
N SER A 361 7.08 -10.90 29.04
CA SER A 361 8.02 -11.57 28.14
C SER A 361 7.32 -12.22 26.94
N LEU A 362 8.12 -12.74 26.00
CA LEU A 362 7.59 -13.61 24.93
C LEU A 362 7.00 -14.91 25.50
N TRP A 363 7.51 -15.40 26.63
CA TRP A 363 6.89 -16.53 27.32
C TRP A 363 5.47 -16.20 27.79
N ASP A 364 5.27 -15.05 28.44
CA ASP A 364 3.94 -14.62 28.90
C ASP A 364 2.97 -14.49 27.72
N LYS A 365 3.43 -13.95 26.58
CA LYS A 365 2.65 -13.91 25.35
C LYS A 365 2.31 -15.32 24.86
N THR A 366 3.29 -16.22 24.81
CA THR A 366 3.11 -17.61 24.37
C THR A 366 2.04 -18.34 25.21
N VAL A 367 2.03 -18.11 26.53
CA VAL A 367 1.01 -18.69 27.42
C VAL A 367 -0.40 -18.19 27.07
N ARG A 368 -0.57 -16.89 26.85
CA ARG A 368 -1.87 -16.31 26.45
C ARG A 368 -2.33 -16.82 25.08
N VAL A 369 -1.43 -16.87 24.12
CA VAL A 369 -1.72 -17.39 22.78
C VAL A 369 -2.09 -18.87 22.81
N ALA A 370 -1.41 -19.68 23.62
CA ALA A 370 -1.72 -21.10 23.78
C ALA A 370 -3.13 -21.33 24.36
N GLU A 371 -3.53 -20.52 25.35
CA GLU A 371 -4.90 -20.59 25.89
C GLU A 371 -5.95 -20.15 24.85
N LEU A 372 -5.71 -19.05 24.11
CA LEU A 372 -6.60 -18.64 23.01
C LEU A 372 -6.69 -19.70 21.93
N ALA A 373 -5.55 -20.29 21.53
CA ALA A 373 -5.53 -21.36 20.52
C ALA A 373 -6.35 -22.56 20.97
N ARG A 374 -6.26 -22.95 22.24
CA ARG A 374 -7.06 -24.05 22.82
C ARG A 374 -8.56 -23.76 22.75
N VAL A 375 -8.98 -22.56 23.15
CA VAL A 375 -10.39 -22.16 23.12
C VAL A 375 -10.93 -22.09 21.70
N ILE A 376 -10.19 -21.48 20.79
CA ILE A 376 -10.55 -21.36 19.38
C ILE A 376 -10.65 -22.75 18.72
N ALA A 377 -9.64 -23.62 18.94
CA ALA A 377 -9.62 -24.97 18.39
C ALA A 377 -10.87 -25.77 18.78
N ASN A 378 -11.26 -25.72 20.05
CA ASN A 378 -12.48 -26.38 20.53
C ASN A 378 -13.75 -25.85 19.84
N ARG A 379 -13.83 -24.54 19.53
CA ARG A 379 -15.00 -23.96 18.84
C ARG A 379 -15.12 -24.38 17.39
N VAL A 380 -13.99 -24.50 16.71
CA VAL A 380 -13.98 -24.81 15.28
C VAL A 380 -13.72 -26.29 14.98
N GLY A 381 -13.67 -27.15 16.01
CA GLY A 381 -13.51 -28.60 15.85
C GLY A 381 -12.11 -29.03 15.39
N VAL A 382 -11.07 -28.27 15.77
CA VAL A 382 -9.67 -28.59 15.53
C VAL A 382 -9.07 -29.21 16.80
N ASP A 383 -8.03 -30.06 16.65
CA ASP A 383 -7.34 -30.68 17.79
C ASP A 383 -6.71 -29.61 18.70
N ALA A 384 -7.29 -29.42 19.89
CA ALA A 384 -6.86 -28.43 20.86
C ALA A 384 -5.48 -28.75 21.45
N GLY A 385 -5.09 -30.02 21.52
CA GLY A 385 -3.77 -30.46 21.95
C GLY A 385 -2.70 -30.01 20.95
N GLN A 386 -2.89 -30.27 19.68
CA GLN A 386 -1.98 -29.84 18.63
C GLN A 386 -1.92 -28.30 18.52
N ALA A 387 -3.05 -27.61 18.60
CA ALA A 387 -3.09 -26.14 18.58
C ALA A 387 -2.31 -25.52 19.76
N THR A 388 -2.48 -26.06 20.97
CA THR A 388 -1.75 -25.63 22.17
C THR A 388 -0.25 -25.93 22.05
N GLN A 389 0.12 -27.13 21.54
CA GLN A 389 1.51 -27.50 21.33
C GLN A 389 2.18 -26.58 20.27
N ALA A 390 1.51 -26.31 19.15
CA ALA A 390 2.01 -25.39 18.15
C ALA A 390 2.21 -23.98 18.73
N ALA A 391 1.26 -23.48 19.50
CA ALA A 391 1.36 -22.17 20.16
C ALA A 391 2.55 -22.10 21.13
N ALA A 392 2.76 -23.15 21.93
CA ALA A 392 3.88 -23.23 22.88
C ALA A 392 5.26 -23.22 22.22
N LEU A 393 5.36 -23.71 20.99
CA LEU A 393 6.62 -23.83 20.24
C LEU A 393 6.84 -22.68 19.24
N ALA A 394 5.80 -21.93 18.88
CA ALA A 394 5.79 -20.98 17.75
C ALA A 394 6.85 -19.87 17.81
N LYS A 395 7.37 -19.54 19.00
CA LYS A 395 8.40 -18.50 19.19
C LYS A 395 9.76 -19.05 19.61
N CYS A 396 9.88 -20.38 19.76
CA CYS A 396 11.11 -21.00 20.25
C CYS A 396 12.28 -20.85 19.26
N ASP A 397 12.01 -20.85 17.98
CA ASP A 397 13.03 -20.69 16.92
C ASP A 397 13.70 -19.32 16.93
N LEU A 398 13.07 -18.29 17.51
CA LEU A 398 13.69 -16.97 17.68
C LEU A 398 14.97 -17.00 18.52
N LEU A 399 15.16 -18.06 19.33
CA LEU A 399 16.33 -18.24 20.18
C LEU A 399 17.38 -19.17 19.57
N THR A 400 17.15 -19.70 18.36
CA THR A 400 18.10 -20.51 17.63
C THR A 400 19.16 -19.63 16.97
N ARG A 401 20.33 -20.22 16.72
CA ARG A 401 21.46 -19.53 16.07
C ARG A 401 21.10 -19.14 14.64
N MET A 402 20.39 -20.05 13.93
CA MET A 402 19.97 -19.82 12.55
C MET A 402 19.05 -18.60 12.42
N VAL A 403 18.04 -18.47 13.28
CA VAL A 403 17.15 -17.30 13.26
C VAL A 403 17.85 -16.04 13.80
N GLY A 404 18.82 -16.20 14.71
CA GLY A 404 19.68 -15.11 15.14
C GLY A 404 20.50 -14.49 13.99
N GLU A 405 21.00 -15.31 13.04
CA GLU A 405 21.70 -14.86 11.84
C GLU A 405 20.75 -14.44 10.71
N PHE A 406 19.64 -15.18 10.54
CA PHE A 406 18.63 -14.97 9.49
C PHE A 406 17.25 -14.72 10.12
N PRO A 407 16.97 -13.51 10.63
CA PRO A 407 15.71 -13.21 11.31
C PRO A 407 14.46 -13.39 10.44
N GLU A 408 14.60 -13.29 9.12
CA GLU A 408 13.53 -13.52 8.15
C GLU A 408 13.08 -14.98 8.06
N LEU A 409 13.88 -15.91 8.57
CA LEU A 409 13.56 -17.34 8.62
C LEU A 409 12.79 -17.77 9.87
N GLN A 410 12.35 -16.80 10.71
CA GLN A 410 11.47 -17.11 11.83
C GLN A 410 10.20 -17.82 11.35
N GLY A 411 9.83 -18.88 12.05
CA GLY A 411 8.75 -19.77 11.68
C GLY A 411 9.20 -20.88 10.70
N VAL A 412 9.87 -20.53 9.62
CA VAL A 412 10.43 -21.49 8.67
C VAL A 412 11.38 -22.46 9.39
N MET A 413 12.30 -21.93 10.19
CA MET A 413 13.22 -22.75 10.97
C MET A 413 12.50 -23.56 12.03
N GLY A 414 11.49 -22.97 12.70
CA GLY A 414 10.64 -23.70 13.65
C GLY A 414 10.02 -24.96 13.02
N ARG A 415 9.48 -24.83 11.79
CA ARG A 415 8.92 -25.96 11.03
C ARG A 415 9.96 -27.03 10.76
N TYR A 416 11.16 -26.66 10.31
CA TYR A 416 12.23 -27.62 10.03
C TYR A 416 12.69 -28.36 11.29
N TYR A 417 12.90 -27.66 12.40
CA TYR A 417 13.28 -28.30 13.68
C TYR A 417 12.18 -29.22 14.19
N ALA A 418 10.92 -28.79 14.17
CA ALA A 418 9.78 -29.59 14.57
C ALA A 418 9.67 -30.87 13.73
N THR A 419 9.82 -30.78 12.42
CA THR A 419 9.79 -31.92 11.50
C THR A 419 10.94 -32.90 11.78
N ARG A 420 12.17 -32.40 11.98
CA ARG A 420 13.34 -33.23 12.30
C ARG A 420 13.24 -33.93 13.65
N GLN A 421 12.49 -33.34 14.59
CA GLN A 421 12.23 -33.91 15.91
C GLN A 421 11.02 -34.86 15.93
N GLY A 422 10.37 -35.09 14.78
CA GLY A 422 9.26 -36.03 14.65
C GLY A 422 7.94 -35.53 15.26
N LEU A 423 7.74 -34.21 15.39
CA LEU A 423 6.48 -33.64 15.80
C LEU A 423 5.40 -33.86 14.72
N PRO A 424 4.09 -33.88 15.09
CA PRO A 424 3.01 -34.00 14.11
C PRO A 424 3.14 -32.95 12.98
N ALA A 425 2.87 -33.36 11.75
CA ALA A 425 3.01 -32.49 10.58
C ALA A 425 2.20 -31.18 10.72
N ASP A 426 0.94 -31.28 11.21
CA ASP A 426 0.09 -30.12 11.41
C ASP A 426 0.67 -29.13 12.44
N VAL A 427 1.36 -29.62 13.45
CA VAL A 427 2.08 -28.80 14.44
C VAL A 427 3.28 -28.14 13.79
N ALA A 428 4.12 -28.91 13.09
CA ALA A 428 5.31 -28.40 12.42
C ALA A 428 4.96 -27.32 11.39
N ASP A 429 3.98 -27.57 10.53
CA ASP A 429 3.53 -26.62 9.50
C ASP A 429 2.92 -25.37 10.11
N ALA A 430 2.23 -25.48 11.25
CA ALA A 430 1.66 -24.34 11.95
C ALA A 430 2.73 -23.34 12.43
N LEU A 431 3.95 -23.81 12.79
CA LEU A 431 5.02 -22.92 13.27
C LEU A 431 5.48 -21.89 12.22
N ASP A 432 5.33 -22.23 10.95
CA ASP A 432 5.62 -21.32 9.83
C ASP A 432 4.36 -20.58 9.35
N SER A 433 3.28 -21.34 9.12
CA SER A 433 2.09 -20.82 8.44
C SER A 433 1.26 -19.84 9.29
N PHE A 434 1.37 -19.83 10.63
CA PHE A 434 0.61 -18.89 11.43
C PHE A 434 1.01 -17.43 11.22
N TYR A 435 2.19 -17.16 10.69
CA TYR A 435 2.60 -15.81 10.29
C TYR A 435 1.83 -15.30 9.07
N GLN A 436 1.24 -16.22 8.28
CA GLN A 436 0.44 -15.86 7.09
C GLN A 436 -0.92 -15.26 7.48
N PRO A 437 -1.43 -14.27 6.72
CA PRO A 437 -0.75 -13.56 5.64
C PRO A 437 0.33 -12.61 6.19
N ARG A 438 1.52 -12.63 5.59
CA ARG A 438 2.67 -11.80 6.01
C ARG A 438 2.62 -10.40 5.42
N PHE A 439 1.98 -10.25 4.25
CA PHE A 439 1.80 -8.99 3.52
C PHE A 439 0.45 -8.95 2.79
N GLY A 440 0.12 -7.81 2.17
CA GLY A 440 -1.08 -7.68 1.33
C GLY A 440 -0.97 -8.62 0.11
N GLY A 441 -2.00 -9.43 -0.15
CA GLY A 441 -1.99 -10.41 -1.24
C GLY A 441 -1.38 -11.78 -0.88
N ASP A 442 -0.73 -11.93 0.28
CA ASP A 442 -0.27 -13.24 0.76
C ASP A 442 -1.47 -14.16 1.09
N ALA A 443 -1.28 -15.48 0.95
CA ALA A 443 -2.29 -16.46 1.33
C ALA A 443 -2.43 -16.56 2.85
N ILE A 444 -3.58 -17.04 3.33
CA ILE A 444 -3.75 -17.46 4.73
C ILE A 444 -3.12 -18.84 4.96
N ALA A 445 -2.90 -19.21 6.21
CA ALA A 445 -2.44 -20.56 6.58
C ALA A 445 -3.31 -21.64 5.93
N ALA A 446 -2.70 -22.62 5.27
CA ALA A 446 -3.42 -23.70 4.62
C ALA A 446 -3.98 -24.72 5.63
N GLY A 447 -3.20 -25.07 6.67
CA GLY A 447 -3.57 -26.04 7.69
C GLY A 447 -4.46 -25.45 8.80
N LYS A 448 -5.38 -26.27 9.31
CA LYS A 448 -6.33 -25.84 10.36
C LYS A 448 -5.66 -25.41 11.67
N VAL A 449 -4.62 -26.11 12.10
CA VAL A 449 -3.83 -25.77 13.29
C VAL A 449 -3.16 -24.41 13.09
N GLY A 450 -2.56 -24.18 11.91
CA GLY A 450 -1.97 -22.89 11.55
C GLY A 450 -2.98 -21.74 11.52
N GLN A 451 -4.19 -21.98 11.01
CA GLN A 451 -5.29 -21.00 11.02
C GLN A 451 -5.71 -20.62 12.43
N VAL A 452 -5.90 -21.61 13.31
CA VAL A 452 -6.23 -21.40 14.72
C VAL A 452 -5.15 -20.59 15.42
N LEU A 453 -3.89 -20.97 15.25
CA LEU A 453 -2.75 -20.26 15.85
C LEU A 453 -2.62 -18.84 15.30
N ALA A 454 -2.84 -18.65 14.00
CA ALA A 454 -2.84 -17.32 13.38
C ALA A 454 -3.90 -16.38 13.96
N VAL A 455 -5.09 -16.90 14.24
CA VAL A 455 -6.18 -16.14 14.88
C VAL A 455 -5.80 -15.80 16.32
N ALA A 456 -5.34 -16.79 17.11
CA ALA A 456 -4.94 -16.61 18.51
C ALA A 456 -3.83 -15.57 18.70
N GLU A 457 -2.79 -15.67 17.87
CA GLU A 457 -1.63 -14.74 17.89
C GLU A 457 -2.05 -13.29 17.61
N ARG A 458 -2.95 -13.10 16.64
CA ARG A 458 -3.42 -11.76 16.24
C ARG A 458 -4.40 -11.18 17.26
N LEU A 459 -5.25 -12.01 17.88
CA LEU A 459 -6.14 -11.59 18.96
C LEU A 459 -5.32 -11.12 20.17
N ASP A 460 -4.32 -11.89 20.63
CA ASP A 460 -3.43 -11.48 21.73
C ASP A 460 -2.68 -10.18 21.40
N THR A 461 -2.14 -10.08 20.17
CA THR A 461 -1.41 -8.88 19.75
C THR A 461 -2.30 -7.64 19.75
N LEU A 462 -3.50 -7.73 19.19
CA LEU A 462 -4.43 -6.60 19.14
C LEU A 462 -4.90 -6.23 20.55
N ALA A 463 -5.36 -7.20 21.34
CA ALA A 463 -5.83 -6.96 22.69
C ALA A 463 -4.73 -6.36 23.56
N GLY A 464 -3.53 -6.94 23.56
CA GLY A 464 -2.41 -6.51 24.40
C GLY A 464 -1.93 -5.10 24.06
N ILE A 465 -1.68 -4.82 22.79
CA ILE A 465 -1.13 -3.52 22.37
C ILE A 465 -2.16 -2.39 22.48
N PHE A 466 -3.46 -2.66 22.24
CA PHE A 466 -4.52 -1.70 22.52
C PHE A 466 -4.67 -1.44 24.03
N ALA A 467 -4.53 -2.48 24.87
CA ALA A 467 -4.59 -2.34 26.33
C ALA A 467 -3.55 -1.35 26.86
N VAL A 468 -2.32 -1.41 26.37
CA VAL A 468 -1.24 -0.48 26.77
C VAL A 468 -1.30 0.88 26.06
N GLY A 469 -2.30 1.13 25.21
CA GLY A 469 -2.52 2.41 24.54
C GLY A 469 -1.59 2.72 23.36
N LEU A 470 -0.85 1.73 22.86
CA LEU A 470 0.10 1.89 21.74
C LEU A 470 -0.60 1.69 20.37
N LYS A 471 -1.66 2.44 20.16
CA LYS A 471 -2.49 2.37 18.95
C LYS A 471 -1.81 3.01 17.74
N PRO A 472 -2.09 2.56 16.50
CA PRO A 472 -1.58 3.19 15.30
C PRO A 472 -2.06 4.64 15.18
N SER A 473 -1.18 5.55 14.75
CA SER A 473 -1.51 6.96 14.52
C SER A 473 -0.89 7.46 13.22
N GLY A 474 -1.70 8.07 12.33
CA GLY A 474 -1.24 8.50 11.01
C GLY A 474 -0.52 7.35 10.27
N ASN A 475 0.70 7.57 9.81
CA ASN A 475 1.52 6.54 9.13
C ASN A 475 2.33 5.65 10.09
N LYS A 476 2.27 5.91 11.40
CA LYS A 476 3.06 5.15 12.40
C LYS A 476 2.27 3.93 12.89
N ASP A 477 2.84 2.75 12.71
CA ASP A 477 2.31 1.47 13.19
C ASP A 477 3.47 0.51 13.54
N PRO A 478 4.21 0.79 14.63
CA PRO A 478 5.42 0.05 14.97
C PRO A 478 5.15 -1.43 15.35
N PHE A 479 3.91 -1.77 15.73
CA PHE A 479 3.49 -3.13 16.07
C PHE A 479 2.74 -3.83 14.93
N ALA A 480 2.65 -3.20 13.76
CA ALA A 480 1.95 -3.73 12.58
C ALA A 480 0.49 -4.15 12.85
N LEU A 481 -0.22 -3.39 13.70
CA LEU A 481 -1.59 -3.70 14.13
C LEU A 481 -2.58 -3.66 12.97
N ARG A 482 -2.37 -2.78 11.97
CA ARG A 482 -3.21 -2.75 10.76
C ARG A 482 -3.12 -4.05 9.99
N ARG A 483 -1.91 -4.62 9.87
CA ARG A 483 -1.67 -5.91 9.23
C ARG A 483 -2.23 -7.06 10.09
N ALA A 484 -2.07 -6.99 11.40
CA ALA A 484 -2.64 -7.98 12.32
C ALA A 484 -4.17 -8.02 12.25
N ALA A 485 -4.83 -6.86 12.23
CA ALA A 485 -6.29 -6.76 12.11
C ALA A 485 -6.81 -7.30 10.78
N LEU A 486 -6.18 -6.92 9.67
CA LEU A 486 -6.56 -7.43 8.35
C LEU A 486 -6.26 -8.93 8.22
N GLY A 487 -5.11 -9.40 8.72
CA GLY A 487 -4.76 -10.82 8.71
C GLY A 487 -5.71 -11.67 9.57
N LEU A 488 -6.15 -11.17 10.73
CA LEU A 488 -7.19 -11.79 11.54
C LEU A 488 -8.49 -11.94 10.74
N ALA A 489 -8.99 -10.85 10.19
CA ALA A 489 -10.24 -10.82 9.46
C ALA A 489 -10.21 -11.73 8.22
N ARG A 490 -9.14 -11.66 7.42
CA ARG A 490 -8.96 -12.54 6.26
C ARG A 490 -8.92 -14.01 6.65
N THR A 491 -8.19 -14.36 7.71
CA THR A 491 -8.12 -15.75 8.18
C THR A 491 -9.50 -16.28 8.58
N LEU A 492 -10.30 -15.48 9.31
CA LEU A 492 -11.65 -15.86 9.68
C LEU A 492 -12.56 -16.05 8.45
N ILE A 493 -12.52 -15.11 7.50
CA ILE A 493 -13.36 -15.12 6.30
C ILE A 493 -12.95 -16.25 5.34
N GLU A 494 -11.69 -16.28 4.92
CA GLU A 494 -11.21 -17.15 3.87
C GLU A 494 -11.14 -18.62 4.32
N ALA A 495 -10.89 -18.88 5.60
CA ALA A 495 -10.93 -20.22 6.18
C ALA A 495 -12.35 -20.65 6.61
N GLY A 496 -13.33 -19.75 6.55
CA GLY A 496 -14.71 -20.00 6.98
C GLY A 496 -14.83 -20.32 8.46
N LEU A 497 -14.00 -19.71 9.31
CA LEU A 497 -14.04 -19.92 10.76
C LEU A 497 -15.17 -19.12 11.37
N ASP A 498 -16.25 -19.80 11.72
CA ASP A 498 -17.48 -19.18 12.24
C ASP A 498 -17.32 -18.83 13.74
N ILE A 499 -16.52 -17.80 14.00
CA ILE A 499 -16.17 -17.30 15.32
C ILE A 499 -16.79 -15.91 15.51
N ASP A 500 -17.54 -15.73 16.58
CA ASP A 500 -17.98 -14.41 17.03
C ASP A 500 -16.75 -13.59 17.44
N LEU A 501 -16.46 -12.53 16.64
CA LEU A 501 -15.27 -11.69 16.86
C LEU A 501 -15.32 -10.96 18.20
N ARG A 502 -16.51 -10.50 18.63
CA ARG A 502 -16.67 -9.81 19.92
C ARG A 502 -16.40 -10.74 21.10
N ALA A 503 -16.92 -11.95 21.03
CA ALA A 503 -16.67 -12.97 22.07
C ALA A 503 -15.19 -13.36 22.11
N ALA A 504 -14.55 -13.57 20.97
CA ALA A 504 -13.11 -13.88 20.90
C ALA A 504 -12.21 -12.75 21.44
N LEU A 505 -12.57 -11.49 21.15
CA LEU A 505 -11.88 -10.33 21.71
C LEU A 505 -12.08 -10.23 23.23
N SER A 506 -13.30 -10.48 23.74
CA SER A 506 -13.55 -10.51 25.18
C SER A 506 -12.65 -11.52 25.88
N GLU A 507 -12.51 -12.73 25.35
CA GLU A 507 -11.60 -13.76 25.87
C GLU A 507 -10.14 -13.33 25.82
N ALA A 508 -9.72 -12.71 24.72
CA ALA A 508 -8.36 -12.19 24.62
C ALA A 508 -8.07 -11.12 25.70
N PHE A 509 -9.03 -10.21 25.95
CA PHE A 509 -8.89 -9.19 26.98
C PHE A 509 -8.94 -9.76 28.41
N GLU A 510 -9.60 -10.88 28.66
CA GLU A 510 -9.55 -11.57 29.98
C GLU A 510 -8.12 -12.06 30.30
N LEU A 511 -7.34 -12.45 29.30
CA LEU A 511 -5.96 -12.90 29.46
C LEU A 511 -4.94 -11.76 29.56
N VAL A 512 -5.32 -10.53 29.19
CA VAL A 512 -4.43 -9.36 29.31
C VAL A 512 -4.23 -9.00 30.78
N PRO A 513 -2.98 -8.82 31.24
CA PRO A 513 -2.70 -8.39 32.62
C PRO A 513 -3.40 -7.08 32.98
N GLU A 514 -3.99 -6.99 34.18
CA GLU A 514 -4.67 -5.76 34.66
C GLU A 514 -3.75 -4.54 34.62
N ALA A 515 -2.48 -4.74 34.95
CA ALA A 515 -1.46 -3.70 34.93
C ALA A 515 -1.34 -3.06 33.50
N ALA A 516 -1.51 -3.85 32.44
CA ALA A 516 -1.48 -3.36 31.08
C ALA A 516 -2.73 -2.50 30.74
N LEU A 517 -3.91 -2.91 31.24
CA LEU A 517 -5.15 -2.16 31.08
C LEU A 517 -5.11 -0.79 31.76
N VAL A 518 -4.45 -0.73 32.95
CA VAL A 518 -4.25 0.53 33.67
C VAL A 518 -3.18 1.41 33.02
N ALA A 519 -2.07 0.82 32.55
CA ALA A 519 -0.98 1.54 31.90
C ALA A 519 -1.41 2.30 30.62
N GLY A 520 -2.42 1.79 29.91
CA GLY A 520 -2.98 2.43 28.70
C GLY A 520 -3.88 3.64 28.98
N VAL A 521 -4.15 3.97 30.24
CA VAL A 521 -4.98 5.12 30.61
C VAL A 521 -4.09 6.32 30.93
N LYS A 522 -4.39 7.48 30.34
CA LYS A 522 -3.62 8.71 30.60
C LYS A 522 -3.79 9.15 32.05
N PRO A 523 -2.70 9.51 32.75
CA PRO A 523 -2.78 10.07 34.12
C PRO A 523 -3.70 11.32 34.15
N GLY A 524 -4.38 11.48 35.26
CA GLY A 524 -5.14 12.70 35.56
C GLY A 524 -4.23 13.93 35.67
N LYS A 525 -4.84 15.12 35.78
CA LYS A 525 -4.09 16.39 35.94
C LYS A 525 -3.19 16.44 37.17
N ASP A 526 -3.47 15.59 38.15
CA ASP A 526 -2.71 15.39 39.39
C ASP A 526 -1.55 14.37 39.27
N GLY A 527 -1.32 13.84 38.06
CA GLY A 527 -0.27 12.85 37.76
C GLY A 527 -0.56 11.44 38.30
N LYS A 528 -1.72 11.20 38.94
CA LYS A 528 -2.10 9.87 39.40
C LYS A 528 -2.89 9.10 38.35
N PRO A 529 -2.68 7.77 38.23
CA PRO A 529 -3.55 6.96 37.42
C PRO A 529 -4.98 7.03 37.98
N PRO A 530 -6.00 7.24 37.08
CA PRO A 530 -7.39 7.22 37.53
C PRO A 530 -7.78 5.83 38.01
N ALA A 531 -8.80 5.75 38.88
CA ALA A 531 -9.44 4.48 39.19
C ALA A 531 -10.06 3.91 37.92
N VAL A 532 -9.66 2.70 37.54
CA VAL A 532 -10.11 2.02 36.31
C VAL A 532 -11.04 0.89 36.66
N ASP A 533 -12.26 0.93 36.21
CA ASP A 533 -13.14 -0.26 36.17
C ASP A 533 -12.60 -1.21 35.08
N ILE A 534 -11.95 -2.27 35.51
CA ILE A 534 -11.30 -3.25 34.62
C ILE A 534 -12.32 -3.90 33.68
N GLY A 535 -13.51 -4.25 34.20
CA GLY A 535 -14.56 -4.86 33.35
C GLY A 535 -15.11 -3.91 32.30
N ALA A 536 -15.35 -2.65 32.67
CA ALA A 536 -15.78 -1.63 31.70
C ALA A 536 -14.67 -1.35 30.67
N ARG A 537 -13.41 -1.30 31.11
CA ARG A 537 -12.26 -1.05 30.25
C ARG A 537 -12.05 -2.18 29.22
N ARG A 538 -12.20 -3.44 29.60
CA ARG A 538 -12.12 -4.58 28.70
C ARG A 538 -13.19 -4.50 27.60
N ARG A 539 -14.45 -4.17 27.98
CA ARG A 539 -15.53 -4.00 27.00
C ARG A 539 -15.28 -2.85 26.03
N GLU A 540 -14.89 -1.68 26.53
CA GLU A 540 -14.54 -0.51 25.73
C GLU A 540 -13.44 -0.84 24.69
N LEU A 541 -12.37 -1.47 25.14
CA LEU A 541 -11.26 -1.86 24.27
C LEU A 541 -11.67 -2.94 23.26
N GLY A 542 -12.53 -3.89 23.67
CA GLY A 542 -13.09 -4.89 22.78
C GLY A 542 -13.87 -4.26 21.62
N ASP A 543 -14.77 -3.32 21.94
CA ASP A 543 -15.54 -2.57 20.95
C ASP A 543 -14.62 -1.74 20.03
N GLU A 544 -13.57 -1.13 20.58
CA GLU A 544 -12.61 -0.35 19.82
C GLU A 544 -11.78 -1.21 18.86
N VAL A 545 -11.30 -2.38 19.29
CA VAL A 545 -10.56 -3.31 18.42
C VAL A 545 -11.48 -3.88 17.35
N GLN A 546 -12.72 -4.20 17.68
CA GLN A 546 -13.71 -4.65 16.69
C GLN A 546 -13.93 -3.58 15.62
N ALA A 547 -14.14 -2.33 16.02
CA ALA A 547 -14.28 -1.21 15.08
C ALA A 547 -13.01 -1.03 14.21
N PHE A 548 -11.83 -1.19 14.80
CA PHE A 548 -10.56 -1.13 14.09
C PHE A 548 -10.40 -2.23 13.05
N VAL A 549 -10.81 -3.47 13.35
CA VAL A 549 -10.81 -4.59 12.40
C VAL A 549 -11.76 -4.32 11.24
N LEU A 550 -12.98 -3.86 11.53
CA LEU A 550 -13.99 -3.55 10.51
C LEU A 550 -13.54 -2.40 9.60
N GLU A 551 -12.87 -1.38 10.15
CA GLU A 551 -12.31 -0.31 9.35
C GLU A 551 -11.23 -0.80 8.37
N ARG A 552 -10.43 -1.79 8.74
CA ARG A 552 -9.44 -2.40 7.81
C ARG A 552 -10.13 -3.22 6.73
N LEU A 553 -11.24 -3.90 7.05
CA LEU A 553 -12.05 -4.61 6.07
C LEU A 553 -12.71 -3.68 5.04
N ARG A 554 -13.07 -2.46 5.43
CA ARG A 554 -13.63 -1.46 4.50
C ARG A 554 -12.68 -1.22 3.32
N GLY A 555 -11.38 -0.96 3.59
CA GLY A 555 -10.36 -0.81 2.55
C GLY A 555 -10.21 -2.06 1.69
N TYR A 556 -10.11 -3.22 2.34
CA TYR A 556 -9.98 -4.51 1.66
C TYR A 556 -11.12 -4.81 0.66
N TYR A 557 -12.37 -4.49 1.02
CA TYR A 557 -13.51 -4.68 0.12
C TYR A 557 -13.65 -3.57 -0.93
N ALA A 558 -13.22 -2.35 -0.61
CA ALA A 558 -13.16 -1.27 -1.61
C ALA A 558 -12.21 -1.63 -2.77
N ASP A 559 -11.07 -2.24 -2.47
CA ASP A 559 -10.13 -2.75 -3.48
C ASP A 559 -10.73 -3.89 -4.34
N GLN A 560 -11.75 -4.59 -3.84
CA GLN A 560 -12.52 -5.60 -4.57
C GLN A 560 -13.75 -5.02 -5.32
N GLY A 561 -13.95 -3.70 -5.28
CA GLY A 561 -15.00 -3.01 -6.02
C GLY A 561 -16.34 -2.87 -5.26
N PHE A 562 -16.38 -3.12 -3.95
CA PHE A 562 -17.58 -2.85 -3.14
C PHE A 562 -17.61 -1.37 -2.73
N SER A 563 -18.81 -0.76 -2.80
CA SER A 563 -19.00 0.62 -2.36
C SER A 563 -19.04 0.75 -0.83
N ALA A 564 -18.78 1.97 -0.33
CA ALA A 564 -18.92 2.28 1.09
C ALA A 564 -20.37 2.04 1.58
N ASP A 565 -21.36 2.38 0.76
CA ASP A 565 -22.78 2.22 1.10
C ASP A 565 -23.17 0.73 1.24
N GLN A 566 -22.67 -0.14 0.37
CA GLN A 566 -22.86 -1.59 0.47
C GLN A 566 -22.26 -2.15 1.77
N PHE A 567 -21.07 -1.69 2.13
CA PHE A 567 -20.42 -2.09 3.37
C PHE A 567 -21.22 -1.64 4.60
N GLU A 568 -21.67 -0.38 4.62
CA GLU A 568 -22.48 0.17 5.72
C GLU A 568 -23.85 -0.50 5.82
N ALA A 569 -24.47 -0.89 4.71
CA ALA A 569 -25.72 -1.60 4.71
C ALA A 569 -25.66 -2.95 5.47
N VAL A 570 -24.50 -3.64 5.38
CA VAL A 570 -24.27 -4.90 6.10
C VAL A 570 -23.86 -4.67 7.56
N ILE A 571 -23.01 -3.68 7.84
CA ILE A 571 -22.63 -3.33 9.21
C ILE A 571 -23.87 -2.99 10.06
N ALA A 572 -24.82 -2.28 9.47
CA ALA A 572 -26.04 -1.83 10.18
C ALA A 572 -26.86 -2.98 10.79
N VAL A 573 -26.76 -4.20 10.28
CA VAL A 573 -27.44 -5.39 10.81
C VAL A 573 -26.57 -6.22 11.75
N SER A 574 -25.34 -5.77 12.01
CA SER A 574 -24.39 -6.32 12.99
C SER A 574 -24.24 -7.86 12.91
N PRO A 575 -23.76 -8.43 11.78
CA PRO A 575 -23.50 -9.85 11.69
C PRO A 575 -22.55 -10.33 12.80
N ALA A 576 -22.84 -11.48 13.41
CA ALA A 576 -22.06 -11.97 14.55
C ALA A 576 -20.65 -12.42 14.16
N THR A 577 -20.48 -12.93 12.93
CA THR A 577 -19.21 -13.47 12.46
C THR A 577 -18.78 -12.84 11.13
N LEU A 578 -17.46 -12.77 10.89
CA LEU A 578 -16.93 -12.19 9.67
C LEU A 578 -17.23 -13.04 8.41
N PRO A 579 -17.28 -14.38 8.44
CA PRO A 579 -17.77 -15.16 7.32
C PRO A 579 -19.22 -14.85 6.96
N ASP A 580 -20.08 -14.60 7.95
CA ASP A 580 -21.47 -14.18 7.71
C ASP A 580 -21.53 -12.77 7.10
N PHE A 581 -20.69 -11.85 7.60
CA PHE A 581 -20.54 -10.52 7.02
C PHE A 581 -20.14 -10.59 5.54
N ASP A 582 -19.15 -11.41 5.17
CA ASP A 582 -18.72 -11.57 3.77
C ASP A 582 -19.84 -12.08 2.87
N ARG A 583 -20.57 -13.14 3.30
CA ARG A 583 -21.69 -13.69 2.53
C ARG A 583 -22.78 -12.65 2.28
N ARG A 584 -23.13 -11.85 3.30
CA ARG A 584 -24.11 -10.75 3.19
C ARG A 584 -23.63 -9.66 2.23
N LEU A 585 -22.37 -9.25 2.36
CA LEU A 585 -21.80 -8.18 1.51
C LEU A 585 -21.76 -8.60 0.04
N ARG A 586 -21.38 -9.84 -0.25
CA ARG A 586 -21.43 -10.39 -1.62
C ARG A 586 -22.84 -10.44 -2.17
N ALA A 587 -23.80 -10.81 -1.35
CA ALA A 587 -25.23 -10.82 -1.73
C ALA A 587 -25.73 -9.38 -2.01
N VAL A 588 -25.39 -8.42 -1.16
CA VAL A 588 -25.74 -6.99 -1.37
C VAL A 588 -25.09 -6.45 -2.64
N GLY A 589 -23.82 -6.78 -2.90
CA GLY A 589 -23.12 -6.39 -4.13
C GLY A 589 -23.76 -7.00 -5.38
N ALA A 590 -24.24 -8.25 -5.32
CA ALA A 590 -25.00 -8.87 -6.41
C ALA A 590 -26.38 -8.20 -6.60
N PHE A 591 -27.08 -7.91 -5.51
CA PHE A 591 -28.38 -7.23 -5.53
C PHE A 591 -28.27 -5.81 -6.10
N ALA A 592 -27.28 -5.04 -5.70
CA ALA A 592 -27.08 -3.65 -6.17
C ALA A 592 -26.91 -3.52 -7.70
N ARG A 593 -26.53 -4.60 -8.38
CA ARG A 593 -26.44 -4.65 -9.86
C ARG A 593 -27.76 -4.98 -10.55
N ARG A 594 -28.81 -5.28 -9.81
CA ARG A 594 -30.13 -5.60 -10.38
C ARG A 594 -30.92 -4.33 -10.70
N PRO A 595 -31.75 -4.34 -11.74
CA PRO A 595 -32.57 -3.18 -12.11
C PRO A 595 -33.54 -2.75 -11.00
N GLU A 596 -34.02 -3.69 -10.18
CA GLU A 596 -34.99 -3.47 -9.11
C GLU A 596 -34.34 -2.78 -7.86
N ALA A 597 -33.02 -2.84 -7.73
CA ALA A 597 -32.31 -2.45 -6.51
C ALA A 597 -32.51 -0.96 -6.14
N ALA A 598 -32.42 -0.07 -7.12
CA ALA A 598 -32.54 1.38 -6.89
C ALA A 598 -33.94 1.77 -6.37
N SER A 599 -35.02 1.22 -6.96
CA SER A 599 -36.37 1.48 -6.50
C SER A 599 -36.60 0.93 -5.10
N LEU A 600 -36.21 -0.32 -4.82
CA LEU A 600 -36.35 -0.93 -3.51
C LEU A 600 -35.54 -0.25 -2.41
N ALA A 601 -34.33 0.22 -2.73
CA ALA A 601 -33.49 1.01 -1.81
C ALA A 601 -34.18 2.35 -1.46
N ALA A 602 -34.69 3.09 -2.46
CA ALA A 602 -35.42 4.33 -2.26
C ALA A 602 -36.70 4.12 -1.44
N ALA A 603 -37.47 3.05 -1.73
CA ALA A 603 -38.64 2.69 -0.96
C ALA A 603 -38.33 2.36 0.50
N ASN A 604 -37.28 1.56 0.76
CA ASN A 604 -36.83 1.24 2.12
C ASN A 604 -36.32 2.49 2.87
N LYS A 605 -35.67 3.43 2.19
CA LYS A 605 -35.28 4.73 2.77
C LYS A 605 -36.50 5.55 3.17
N ARG A 606 -37.53 5.59 2.32
CA ARG A 606 -38.82 6.24 2.64
C ARG A 606 -39.47 5.59 3.85
N VAL A 607 -39.56 4.23 3.88
CA VAL A 607 -40.04 3.44 5.01
C VAL A 607 -39.29 3.78 6.30
N ALA A 608 -37.97 3.72 6.27
CA ALA A 608 -37.14 4.03 7.45
C ALA A 608 -37.41 5.44 8.00
N ASN A 609 -37.57 6.45 7.12
CA ASN A 609 -37.90 7.81 7.52
C ASN A 609 -39.31 7.93 8.11
N ILE A 610 -40.33 7.24 7.55
CA ILE A 610 -41.70 7.23 8.07
C ILE A 610 -41.73 6.62 9.48
N LEU A 611 -41.13 5.45 9.65
CA LEU A 611 -41.09 4.75 10.94
C LEU A 611 -40.33 5.52 12.01
N ARG A 612 -39.22 6.19 11.63
CA ARG A 612 -38.44 7.05 12.53
C ARG A 612 -39.26 8.27 13.00
N LYS A 613 -39.89 8.98 12.08
CA LYS A 613 -40.76 10.13 12.43
C LYS A 613 -41.89 9.71 13.37
N GLN A 614 -42.53 8.56 13.11
CA GLN A 614 -43.55 8.01 13.98
C GLN A 614 -43.02 7.73 15.40
N ALA A 615 -41.80 7.19 15.53
CA ALA A 615 -41.20 6.91 16.82
C ALA A 615 -40.77 8.17 17.61
N GLU A 616 -40.45 9.26 16.90
CA GLU A 616 -40.01 10.55 17.48
C GLU A 616 -41.21 11.44 17.86
N GLU A 617 -42.42 11.14 17.35
CA GLU A 617 -43.62 11.98 17.59
C GLU A 617 -44.15 11.78 19.02
N ALA A 618 -44.19 12.87 19.79
CA ALA A 618 -44.64 12.82 21.18
C ALA A 618 -46.09 12.37 21.30
N GLY A 619 -46.35 11.30 22.01
CA GLY A 619 -47.70 10.72 22.18
C GLY A 619 -48.18 9.80 21.04
N ALA A 620 -47.30 9.48 20.08
CA ALA A 620 -47.62 8.53 19.03
C ALA A 620 -47.94 7.14 19.60
N SER A 621 -48.98 6.49 19.04
CA SER A 621 -49.25 5.11 19.36
C SER A 621 -48.15 4.19 18.85
N PRO A 622 -47.76 3.16 19.59
CA PRO A 622 -46.75 2.20 19.12
C PRO A 622 -47.25 1.51 17.83
N VAL A 623 -46.32 1.29 16.90
CA VAL A 623 -46.61 0.54 15.66
C VAL A 623 -47.02 -0.89 16.04
N PRO A 624 -48.20 -1.39 15.57
CA PRO A 624 -48.61 -2.76 15.85
C PRO A 624 -47.57 -3.77 15.39
N ALA A 625 -47.39 -4.83 16.16
CA ALA A 625 -46.42 -5.89 15.85
C ALA A 625 -46.88 -6.78 14.66
N THR A 626 -48.19 -6.85 14.41
CA THR A 626 -48.79 -7.65 13.36
C THR A 626 -49.72 -6.83 12.47
N VAL A 627 -49.78 -7.19 11.21
CA VAL A 627 -50.75 -6.65 10.24
C VAL A 627 -52.06 -7.36 10.41
N ASP A 628 -53.17 -6.58 10.46
CA ASP A 628 -54.55 -7.11 10.51
C ASP A 628 -55.24 -6.88 9.15
N PRO A 629 -55.53 -7.94 8.37
CA PRO A 629 -56.19 -7.80 7.09
C PRO A 629 -57.58 -7.13 7.14
N ALA A 630 -58.23 -7.09 8.30
CA ALA A 630 -59.53 -6.43 8.48
C ALA A 630 -59.44 -4.89 8.35
N HIS A 631 -58.25 -4.31 8.49
CA HIS A 631 -57.99 -2.88 8.36
C HIS A 631 -57.49 -2.45 6.99
N PHE A 632 -57.47 -3.36 5.99
CA PHE A 632 -57.11 -3.00 4.61
C PHE A 632 -58.30 -2.31 3.90
N GLU A 633 -58.06 -1.09 3.45
CA GLU A 633 -59.02 -0.31 2.65
C GLU A 633 -58.78 -0.48 1.14
N LEU A 634 -57.50 -0.52 0.73
CA LEU A 634 -57.10 -0.49 -0.66
C LEU A 634 -56.51 -1.85 -1.14
N ASP A 635 -56.66 -2.13 -2.44
CA ASP A 635 -56.11 -3.36 -3.03
C ASP A 635 -54.58 -3.42 -3.01
N ALA A 636 -53.90 -2.25 -3.09
CA ALA A 636 -52.47 -2.17 -2.98
C ALA A 636 -51.91 -2.63 -1.60
N GLU A 637 -52.69 -2.43 -0.51
CA GLU A 637 -52.33 -2.91 0.84
C GLU A 637 -52.40 -4.44 0.88
N ARG A 638 -53.48 -4.99 0.34
CA ARG A 638 -53.70 -6.47 0.24
C ARG A 638 -52.64 -7.14 -0.64
N ALA A 639 -52.31 -6.53 -1.79
CA ALA A 639 -51.31 -7.03 -2.71
C ALA A 639 -49.90 -7.04 -2.09
N LEU A 640 -49.50 -5.95 -1.44
CA LEU A 640 -48.20 -5.88 -0.78
C LEU A 640 -48.08 -6.88 0.38
N HIS A 641 -49.13 -7.01 1.21
CA HIS A 641 -49.17 -7.99 2.29
C HIS A 641 -49.01 -9.42 1.78
N ALA A 642 -49.82 -9.80 0.78
CA ALA A 642 -49.74 -11.14 0.18
C ALA A 642 -48.38 -11.43 -0.45
N ALA A 643 -47.79 -10.44 -1.14
CA ALA A 643 -46.46 -10.58 -1.74
C ALA A 643 -45.34 -10.73 -0.68
N LEU A 644 -45.43 -10.00 0.43
CA LEU A 644 -44.51 -10.10 1.54
C LEU A 644 -44.59 -11.47 2.23
N ASP A 645 -45.80 -11.97 2.50
CA ASP A 645 -45.98 -13.26 3.14
C ASP A 645 -45.49 -14.41 2.24
N ALA A 646 -45.77 -14.36 0.95
CA ALA A 646 -45.23 -15.32 -0.01
C ALA A 646 -43.69 -15.28 -0.07
N ALA A 647 -43.11 -14.09 -0.18
CA ALA A 647 -41.65 -13.90 -0.23
C ALA A 647 -41.00 -14.44 1.05
N ARG A 648 -41.53 -14.12 2.24
CA ARG A 648 -41.02 -14.60 3.53
C ARG A 648 -41.11 -16.13 3.66
N ALA A 649 -42.23 -16.75 3.22
CA ALA A 649 -42.38 -18.20 3.22
C ALA A 649 -41.31 -18.88 2.33
N GLU A 650 -41.14 -18.38 1.12
CA GLU A 650 -40.20 -18.93 0.14
C GLU A 650 -38.73 -18.72 0.56
N THR A 651 -38.39 -17.59 1.18
CA THR A 651 -37.00 -17.26 1.56
C THR A 651 -36.60 -17.81 2.93
N LYS A 652 -37.52 -18.33 3.74
CA LYS A 652 -37.24 -18.87 5.09
C LYS A 652 -36.12 -19.92 5.10
N GLY A 653 -36.18 -20.88 4.17
CA GLY A 653 -35.14 -21.91 4.03
C GLY A 653 -33.80 -21.37 3.55
N MET A 654 -33.81 -20.41 2.62
CA MET A 654 -32.62 -19.77 2.10
C MET A 654 -31.90 -18.97 3.18
N LEU A 655 -32.63 -18.19 3.99
CA LEU A 655 -32.07 -17.44 5.13
C LEU A 655 -31.43 -18.40 6.16
N ALA A 656 -32.11 -19.51 6.47
CA ALA A 656 -31.60 -20.50 7.43
C ALA A 656 -30.30 -21.17 6.93
N SER A 657 -30.12 -21.33 5.63
CA SER A 657 -28.93 -21.90 5.01
C SER A 657 -27.84 -20.83 4.71
N GLY A 658 -28.12 -19.54 4.93
CA GLY A 658 -27.19 -18.44 4.61
C GLY A 658 -27.12 -18.11 3.12
N ASP A 659 -28.07 -18.55 2.30
CA ASP A 659 -28.22 -18.15 0.89
C ASP A 659 -28.82 -16.75 0.78
N TYR A 660 -28.05 -15.74 1.12
CA TYR A 660 -28.47 -14.35 1.05
C TYR A 660 -28.60 -13.83 -0.38
N THR A 661 -27.82 -14.37 -1.31
CA THR A 661 -27.92 -14.00 -2.73
C THR A 661 -29.23 -14.47 -3.34
N GLY A 662 -29.61 -15.72 -3.14
CA GLY A 662 -30.90 -16.25 -3.57
C GLY A 662 -32.06 -15.53 -2.89
N THR A 663 -31.92 -15.24 -1.60
CA THR A 663 -32.93 -14.48 -0.85
C THR A 663 -33.17 -13.10 -1.43
N LEU A 664 -32.15 -12.29 -1.62
CA LEU A 664 -32.27 -10.93 -2.20
C LEU A 664 -32.78 -10.97 -3.64
N ALA A 665 -32.40 -11.98 -4.42
CA ALA A 665 -32.90 -12.17 -5.77
C ALA A 665 -34.42 -12.43 -5.76
N ARG A 666 -34.93 -13.18 -4.78
CA ARG A 666 -36.36 -13.44 -4.63
C ARG A 666 -37.13 -12.21 -4.10
N LEU A 667 -36.53 -11.49 -3.14
CA LEU A 667 -37.12 -10.25 -2.60
C LEU A 667 -37.16 -9.11 -3.65
N ALA A 668 -36.36 -9.15 -4.71
CA ALA A 668 -36.42 -8.18 -5.80
C ALA A 668 -37.81 -8.14 -6.48
N ALA A 669 -38.54 -9.25 -6.48
CA ALA A 669 -39.93 -9.33 -7.01
C ALA A 669 -40.92 -8.46 -6.22
N LEU A 670 -40.57 -7.97 -5.04
CA LEU A 670 -41.41 -7.04 -4.25
C LEU A 670 -41.46 -5.63 -4.84
N GLN A 671 -40.63 -5.30 -5.83
CA GLN A 671 -40.57 -3.95 -6.41
C GLN A 671 -41.96 -3.47 -6.87
N GLY A 672 -42.65 -4.23 -7.73
CA GLY A 672 -43.95 -3.84 -8.25
C GLY A 672 -45.00 -3.58 -7.15
N PRO A 673 -45.27 -4.55 -6.25
CA PRO A 673 -46.17 -4.31 -5.12
C PRO A 673 -45.80 -3.12 -4.20
N VAL A 674 -44.50 -2.89 -3.99
CA VAL A 674 -44.00 -1.76 -3.19
C VAL A 674 -44.22 -0.42 -3.90
N ASP A 675 -43.93 -0.34 -5.19
CA ASP A 675 -44.12 0.87 -6.00
C ASP A 675 -45.63 1.21 -6.03
N THR A 676 -46.53 0.24 -6.34
CA THR A 676 -47.98 0.42 -6.33
C THR A 676 -48.50 0.86 -4.97
N PHE A 677 -47.98 0.30 -3.87
CA PHE A 677 -48.37 0.74 -2.54
C PHE A 677 -48.05 2.21 -2.28
N PHE A 678 -46.87 2.69 -2.67
CA PHE A 678 -46.51 4.08 -2.44
C PHE A 678 -47.16 5.07 -3.41
N ASP A 679 -47.66 4.61 -4.54
CA ASP A 679 -48.43 5.41 -5.49
C ASP A 679 -49.90 5.58 -5.04
N ASP A 680 -50.52 4.50 -4.54
CA ASP A 680 -51.95 4.46 -4.27
C ASP A 680 -52.30 4.69 -2.80
N VAL A 681 -51.40 4.47 -1.83
CA VAL A 681 -51.69 4.46 -0.40
C VAL A 681 -51.13 5.67 0.35
N LEU A 682 -52.00 6.47 0.92
CA LEU A 682 -51.59 7.51 1.87
C LEU A 682 -51.33 6.88 3.24
N VAL A 683 -50.06 6.70 3.63
CA VAL A 683 -49.68 6.03 4.88
C VAL A 683 -50.30 6.71 6.12
N ASN A 684 -50.30 8.04 6.19
CA ASN A 684 -50.87 8.82 7.28
C ASN A 684 -52.38 9.01 7.09
N ALA A 685 -53.15 7.90 7.20
CA ALA A 685 -54.62 7.96 7.19
C ALA A 685 -55.16 8.62 8.45
N ASP A 686 -56.33 9.26 8.34
CA ASP A 686 -57.02 9.89 9.47
C ASP A 686 -57.46 8.85 10.51
N ASN A 687 -57.92 7.68 10.06
CA ASN A 687 -58.24 6.56 10.92
C ASN A 687 -56.97 5.97 11.55
N ALA A 688 -56.86 6.05 12.87
CA ALA A 688 -55.71 5.60 13.63
C ALA A 688 -55.44 4.06 13.49
N ALA A 689 -56.47 3.24 13.36
CA ALA A 689 -56.32 1.80 13.19
C ALA A 689 -55.74 1.48 11.81
N VAL A 690 -56.26 2.10 10.76
CA VAL A 690 -55.75 1.97 9.38
C VAL A 690 -54.33 2.47 9.27
N ARG A 691 -54.05 3.65 9.83
CA ARG A 691 -52.68 4.21 9.88
C ARG A 691 -51.70 3.26 10.58
N GLY A 692 -52.07 2.73 11.76
CA GLY A 692 -51.26 1.77 12.51
C GLY A 692 -50.99 0.51 11.70
N ASN A 693 -51.99 -0.02 10.99
CA ASN A 693 -51.87 -1.21 10.15
C ASN A 693 -50.94 -0.97 8.95
N ARG A 694 -51.00 0.20 8.29
CA ARG A 694 -50.08 0.60 7.21
C ARG A 694 -48.66 0.70 7.71
N LEU A 695 -48.45 1.26 8.90
CA LEU A 695 -47.12 1.33 9.54
C LEU A 695 -46.57 -0.07 9.89
N ALA A 696 -47.45 -0.99 10.36
CA ALA A 696 -47.06 -2.37 10.61
C ALA A 696 -46.62 -3.10 9.33
N LEU A 697 -47.32 -2.89 8.21
CA LEU A 697 -46.97 -3.46 6.92
C LEU A 697 -45.61 -2.95 6.43
N LEU A 698 -45.34 -1.66 6.55
CA LEU A 698 -44.02 -1.05 6.24
C LEU A 698 -42.90 -1.56 7.17
N ALA A 699 -43.22 -1.76 8.46
CA ALA A 699 -42.24 -2.32 9.40
C ALA A 699 -41.86 -3.76 9.01
N GLN A 700 -42.84 -4.57 8.55
CA GLN A 700 -42.59 -5.92 8.03
C GLN A 700 -41.73 -5.89 6.75
N LEU A 701 -41.99 -4.98 5.82
CA LEU A 701 -41.18 -4.79 4.62
C LEU A 701 -39.70 -4.49 5.01
N LYS A 702 -39.47 -3.52 5.88
CA LYS A 702 -38.16 -3.16 6.38
C LYS A 702 -37.45 -4.33 7.06
N ALA A 703 -38.15 -5.07 7.93
CA ALA A 703 -37.63 -6.24 8.63
C ALA A 703 -37.22 -7.37 7.68
N THR A 704 -37.97 -7.55 6.58
CA THR A 704 -37.71 -8.60 5.59
C THR A 704 -36.34 -8.39 4.90
N PHE A 705 -36.03 -7.20 4.46
CA PHE A 705 -34.72 -6.88 3.93
C PHE A 705 -33.65 -6.78 5.04
N GLY A 706 -34.00 -6.22 6.20
CA GLY A 706 -33.16 -6.08 7.37
C GLY A 706 -32.64 -7.39 7.95
N ALA A 707 -33.25 -8.52 7.62
CA ALA A 707 -32.71 -9.84 7.93
C ALA A 707 -31.36 -10.10 7.24
N ILE A 708 -31.04 -9.38 6.16
CA ILE A 708 -29.79 -9.54 5.41
C ILE A 708 -28.92 -8.27 5.53
N ALA A 709 -29.48 -7.12 5.19
CA ALA A 709 -28.80 -5.83 5.19
C ALA A 709 -29.79 -4.66 5.28
N ASP A 710 -29.34 -3.51 5.75
CA ASP A 710 -30.13 -2.26 5.69
C ASP A 710 -30.02 -1.65 4.29
N ILE A 711 -30.83 -2.14 3.34
CA ILE A 711 -30.78 -1.65 1.95
C ILE A 711 -31.18 -0.18 1.78
N SER A 712 -31.68 0.49 2.82
CA SER A 712 -31.97 1.93 2.77
C SER A 712 -30.72 2.80 2.68
N ARG A 713 -29.53 2.17 2.82
CA ARG A 713 -28.23 2.79 2.73
C ARG A 713 -27.56 2.66 1.35
N LEU A 714 -28.17 1.90 0.44
CA LEU A 714 -27.69 1.67 -0.93
C LEU A 714 -27.96 2.84 -1.88
#